data_584b1b5c0d870fb4abcd794d865d42c5
#
_entry.id   584b1b5c0d870fb4abcd794d865d42c5
#
_cell.length_a   1.000
_cell.length_b   1.000
_cell.length_c   1.000
_cell.angle_alpha   90.00
_cell.angle_beta   90.00
_cell.angle_gamma   90.00
#
_symmetry.space_group_name_H-M   'P 1'
#
loop_
_entity.id
_entity.type
_entity.pdbx_description
1 polymer ?
#
loop_
_entity_poly.entity_id
_entity_poly.type
_entity_poly.pdbx_seq_one_letter_code
_entity_poly.pdbx_strand_id
1 'polypeptide(L)'
;MPDKKLLSQVRAIFFRSKEMIVVLSLFFASIVGAAVWQMTRAISPLYDDAALGALDIPLKFSLASFAVFSFLAFEMSYKLRRYKLDECMNTVAHAKRKIFLAQGVIFVVIILIFFAFFNIWSLLLFIKYRNFNCWHGKFIIQTVLNMLLSHFFVPCCAAAMGMSASLLFRRINGCLGLVLFVLLGSPLSNYLGEMLYEFSRNVSINIFPLLRLFDIFPPALNYQPVYAFGQSVLPYRWLTALFWLLLSLFVISLKTGERNRRFRAAPAVFASLALAFLVVSQLPASRVIVGSDDPKYSMEYGDKEYYYKAYDFYSDDYDEDGANKEWARFEKEFDVTDYDLEIKVGNNLHVRAAITVDKPNLEKYDFTLYHGYKISSVRDGDGNKLRFKQDGDHFTVFNPEKKSLDRIVLKYSGFSTQYYSNIQGLFLPGYFPYYPHSGSLPVYNMEMGEIYRFMLDEPTHFKVKVNSSQTVYSGLEQTGKNEFEGSTTGVTLVSGLYDCYEKDGVKMVYPYLHFYCGQEKQRAKFFDKYRSTETLPDNIKTVIIIPSIESNGGYTGYCQFDNYLVSKEILQIDEDYKNQSIEPWKFDVYQNYMNYANGNESTREFMRENGSEEGYSTYDFIQYINRVGEEEALKRMSKYLNDHNDRRTVSEFYADAD
;
A
#
# COMPACT_ATOMS: atom_id res chain seq x y z
N MET A 1 17.63 28.81 26.81
CA MET A 1 18.04 27.45 27.19
C MET A 1 17.80 27.24 28.68
N PRO A 2 17.44 26.04 29.12
CA PRO A 2 17.36 25.78 30.58
C PRO A 2 18.75 25.91 31.20
N ASP A 3 18.81 26.43 32.42
CA ASP A 3 20.04 26.55 33.21
C ASP A 3 20.64 25.15 33.45
N LYS A 4 21.98 24.99 33.36
CA LYS A 4 22.68 23.70 33.58
C LYS A 4 22.33 23.08 34.94
N LYS A 5 22.16 23.92 35.99
CA LYS A 5 21.76 23.45 37.32
C LYS A 5 20.35 22.87 37.34
N LEU A 6 19.38 23.53 36.65
CA LEU A 6 18.02 23.06 36.54
C LEU A 6 17.95 21.74 35.75
N LEU A 7 18.68 21.64 34.63
CA LEU A 7 18.74 20.42 33.87
C LEU A 7 19.30 19.23 34.67
N SER A 8 20.35 19.48 35.47
CA SER A 8 20.91 18.46 36.36
C SER A 8 19.92 18.02 37.44
N GLN A 9 19.13 18.94 38.01
CA GLN A 9 18.11 18.61 39.00
C GLN A 9 16.95 17.80 38.38
N VAL A 10 16.45 18.23 37.25
CA VAL A 10 15.35 17.51 36.56
C VAL A 10 15.82 16.11 36.11
N ARG A 11 17.06 15.99 35.64
CA ARG A 11 17.70 14.69 35.36
C ARG A 11 17.77 13.81 36.60
N ALA A 12 18.21 14.36 37.76
CA ALA A 12 18.29 13.62 39.00
C ALA A 12 16.91 13.11 39.47
N ILE A 13 15.84 13.93 39.33
CA ILE A 13 14.46 13.51 39.62
C ILE A 13 14.04 12.34 38.73
N PHE A 14 14.34 12.41 37.43
CA PHE A 14 14.00 11.36 36.47
C PHE A 14 14.68 10.04 36.86
N PHE A 15 16.01 10.05 37.04
CA PHE A 15 16.80 8.82 37.30
C PHE A 15 16.70 8.31 38.75
N ARG A 16 16.13 9.07 39.68
CA ARG A 16 15.76 8.59 41.02
C ARG A 16 14.39 7.92 41.09
N SER A 17 13.57 8.07 40.05
CA SER A 17 12.26 7.39 39.98
C SER A 17 12.44 5.94 39.58
N LYS A 18 12.31 5.01 40.54
CA LYS A 18 12.40 3.57 40.29
C LYS A 18 11.45 3.11 39.19
N GLU A 19 10.24 3.61 39.17
CA GLU A 19 9.19 3.28 38.19
C GLU A 19 9.63 3.62 36.75
N MET A 20 10.20 4.81 36.54
CA MET A 20 10.67 5.25 35.24
C MET A 20 11.84 4.41 34.74
N ILE A 21 12.79 4.09 35.63
CA ILE A 21 13.94 3.23 35.28
C ILE A 21 13.43 1.83 34.92
N VAL A 22 12.54 1.25 35.72
CA VAL A 22 12.00 -0.10 35.46
C VAL A 22 11.30 -0.14 34.09
N VAL A 23 10.42 0.82 33.79
CA VAL A 23 9.72 0.86 32.50
C VAL A 23 10.69 0.99 31.34
N LEU A 24 11.69 1.90 31.44
CA LEU A 24 12.69 2.05 30.37
C LEU A 24 13.56 0.81 30.23
N SER A 25 13.94 0.15 31.34
CA SER A 25 14.75 -1.07 31.29
C SER A 25 13.97 -2.23 30.68
N LEU A 26 12.70 -2.39 31.03
CA LEU A 26 11.83 -3.41 30.42
C LEU A 26 11.64 -3.15 28.92
N PHE A 27 11.42 -1.91 28.55
CA PHE A 27 11.29 -1.54 27.13
C PHE A 27 12.59 -1.77 26.36
N PHE A 28 13.73 -1.40 26.93
CA PHE A 28 15.05 -1.69 26.35
C PHE A 28 15.29 -3.20 26.20
N ALA A 29 14.99 -3.97 27.26
CA ALA A 29 15.12 -5.42 27.24
C ALA A 29 14.23 -6.07 26.16
N SER A 30 13.01 -5.55 25.96
CA SER A 30 12.12 -6.04 24.88
C SER A 30 12.68 -5.77 23.49
N ILE A 31 13.29 -4.59 23.26
CA ILE A 31 13.94 -4.25 21.98
C ILE A 31 15.14 -5.17 21.74
N VAL A 32 16.01 -5.33 22.74
CA VAL A 32 17.18 -6.20 22.63
C VAL A 32 16.76 -7.66 22.42
N GLY A 33 15.77 -8.13 23.18
CA GLY A 33 15.21 -9.47 23.03
C GLY A 33 14.67 -9.73 21.62
N ALA A 34 13.89 -8.80 21.08
CA ALA A 34 13.38 -8.89 19.71
C ALA A 34 14.49 -8.85 18.66
N ALA A 35 15.49 -7.98 18.85
CA ALA A 35 16.63 -7.89 17.94
C ALA A 35 17.45 -9.21 17.94
N VAL A 36 17.75 -9.77 19.12
CA VAL A 36 18.46 -11.04 19.26
C VAL A 36 17.65 -12.17 18.61
N TRP A 37 16.35 -12.27 18.94
CA TRP A 37 15.48 -13.27 18.35
C TRP A 37 15.48 -13.19 16.81
N GLN A 38 15.37 -11.99 16.25
CA GLN A 38 15.35 -11.80 14.81
C GLN A 38 16.73 -12.10 14.16
N MET A 39 17.82 -11.79 14.85
CA MET A 39 19.17 -12.09 14.36
C MET A 39 19.50 -13.58 14.40
N THR A 40 18.97 -14.33 15.37
CA THR A 40 19.20 -15.79 15.52
C THR A 40 18.29 -16.64 14.67
N ARG A 41 17.12 -16.11 14.26
CA ARG A 41 16.18 -16.83 13.42
C ARG A 41 16.79 -17.11 12.04
N ALA A 42 16.61 -18.31 11.52
CA ALA A 42 17.01 -18.65 10.16
C ALA A 42 16.26 -17.76 9.14
N ILE A 43 16.94 -17.42 8.06
CA ILE A 43 16.31 -16.77 6.93
C ILE A 43 15.52 -17.85 6.20
N SER A 44 14.21 -17.67 6.08
CA SER A 44 13.41 -18.52 5.21
C SER A 44 13.49 -17.95 3.79
N PRO A 45 14.01 -18.71 2.83
CA PRO A 45 14.01 -18.28 1.42
C PRO A 45 12.63 -18.37 0.77
N LEU A 46 11.63 -18.93 1.48
CA LEU A 46 10.26 -19.12 1.02
C LEU A 46 9.50 -17.79 0.76
N TYR A 47 9.98 -16.69 1.32
CA TYR A 47 9.31 -15.40 1.19
C TYR A 47 10.16 -14.45 0.38
N ASP A 48 9.67 -14.06 -0.78
CA ASP A 48 10.34 -13.12 -1.68
C ASP A 48 10.56 -11.74 -1.04
N ASP A 49 9.72 -11.39 -0.08
CA ASP A 49 9.76 -10.16 0.69
C ASP A 49 10.49 -10.29 2.05
N ALA A 50 11.21 -11.39 2.29
CA ALA A 50 11.81 -11.68 3.60
C ALA A 50 12.66 -10.53 4.18
N ALA A 51 13.39 -9.80 3.33
CA ALA A 51 14.17 -8.63 3.75
C ALA A 51 13.27 -7.47 4.19
N LEU A 52 12.17 -7.24 3.49
CA LEU A 52 11.20 -6.20 3.79
C LEU A 52 10.47 -6.49 5.09
N GLY A 53 9.91 -7.68 5.23
CA GLY A 53 9.25 -8.12 6.45
C GLY A 53 10.16 -8.06 7.67
N ALA A 54 11.44 -8.41 7.51
CA ALA A 54 12.43 -8.30 8.58
C ALA A 54 12.69 -6.85 8.99
N LEU A 55 12.84 -5.93 8.03
CA LEU A 55 13.12 -4.52 8.28
C LEU A 55 11.90 -3.75 8.81
N ASP A 56 10.72 -4.31 8.71
CA ASP A 56 9.49 -3.72 9.23
C ASP A 56 9.26 -4.05 10.71
N ILE A 57 9.79 -5.16 11.22
CA ILE A 57 9.66 -5.53 12.64
C ILE A 57 10.15 -4.42 13.59
N PRO A 58 11.35 -3.81 13.41
CA PRO A 58 11.74 -2.65 14.20
C PRO A 58 10.71 -1.52 14.16
N LEU A 59 10.10 -1.22 13.01
CA LEU A 59 9.12 -0.14 12.87
C LEU A 59 7.85 -0.36 13.70
N LYS A 60 7.44 -1.60 13.92
CA LYS A 60 6.26 -1.95 14.75
C LYS A 60 6.42 -1.54 16.21
N PHE A 61 7.64 -1.41 16.70
CA PHE A 61 7.91 -0.86 18.05
C PHE A 61 7.53 0.62 18.19
N SER A 62 7.15 1.30 17.11
CA SER A 62 6.70 2.70 17.15
C SER A 62 5.52 2.91 18.10
N LEU A 63 4.52 2.02 18.08
CA LEU A 63 3.36 2.08 18.97
C LEU A 63 3.77 1.91 20.44
N ALA A 64 4.62 0.93 20.74
CA ALA A 64 5.16 0.71 22.09
C ALA A 64 6.01 1.89 22.54
N SER A 65 6.85 2.46 21.65
CA SER A 65 7.62 3.68 21.92
C SER A 65 6.71 4.85 22.28
N PHE A 66 5.64 5.05 21.51
CA PHE A 66 4.66 6.10 21.78
C PHE A 66 4.03 5.91 23.16
N ALA A 67 3.55 4.71 23.48
CA ALA A 67 2.95 4.41 24.79
C ALA A 67 3.95 4.71 25.92
N VAL A 68 5.15 4.13 25.84
CA VAL A 68 6.18 4.31 26.88
C VAL A 68 6.52 5.80 27.10
N PHE A 69 6.86 6.53 26.04
CA PHE A 69 7.29 7.91 26.17
C PHE A 69 6.14 8.86 26.55
N SER A 70 4.91 8.60 26.11
CA SER A 70 3.75 9.41 26.50
C SER A 70 3.42 9.25 27.98
N PHE A 71 3.40 8.02 28.51
CA PHE A 71 3.12 7.77 29.93
C PHE A 71 4.26 8.24 30.85
N LEU A 72 5.52 8.03 30.46
CA LEU A 72 6.66 8.52 31.24
C LEU A 72 6.67 10.05 31.33
N ALA A 73 6.41 10.73 30.22
CA ALA A 73 6.34 12.19 30.17
C ALA A 73 5.14 12.73 30.95
N PHE A 74 4.01 12.05 30.87
CA PHE A 74 2.83 12.38 31.70
C PHE A 74 3.13 12.25 33.18
N GLU A 75 3.63 11.11 33.64
CA GLU A 75 3.88 10.85 35.04
C GLU A 75 4.97 11.77 35.59
N MET A 76 6.04 12.02 34.84
CA MET A 76 7.08 12.95 35.24
C MET A 76 6.53 14.37 35.45
N SER A 77 5.71 14.84 34.52
CA SER A 77 5.14 16.19 34.59
C SER A 77 4.03 16.27 35.63
N TYR A 78 3.25 15.20 35.83
CA TYR A 78 2.20 15.12 36.82
C TYR A 78 2.75 15.09 38.28
N LYS A 79 3.92 14.48 38.52
CA LYS A 79 4.59 14.49 39.83
C LYS A 79 4.85 15.91 40.32
N LEU A 80 5.14 16.86 39.43
CA LEU A 80 5.30 18.27 39.79
C LEU A 80 4.03 18.87 40.43
N ARG A 81 2.86 18.52 39.88
CA ARG A 81 1.55 18.90 40.42
C ARG A 81 1.25 18.20 41.74
N ARG A 82 1.48 16.89 41.83
CA ARG A 82 1.21 16.07 43.01
C ARG A 82 1.94 16.58 44.25
N TYR A 83 3.17 17.04 44.07
CA TYR A 83 3.98 17.57 45.16
C TYR A 83 3.81 19.08 45.36
N LYS A 84 2.79 19.70 44.76
CA LYS A 84 2.49 21.14 44.84
C LYS A 84 3.67 22.06 44.47
N LEU A 85 4.64 21.54 43.74
CA LEU A 85 5.78 22.32 43.23
C LEU A 85 5.30 23.45 42.29
N ASP A 86 4.12 23.30 41.70
CA ASP A 86 3.47 24.31 40.88
C ASP A 86 3.22 25.63 41.65
N GLU A 87 2.87 25.55 42.93
CA GLU A 87 2.63 26.73 43.77
C GLU A 87 3.94 27.45 44.02
N CYS A 88 5.00 26.71 44.38
CA CYS A 88 6.35 27.28 44.57
C CYS A 88 6.93 27.86 43.27
N MET A 89 6.63 27.24 42.11
CA MET A 89 7.11 27.72 40.83
C MET A 89 6.41 28.98 40.33
N ASN A 90 5.21 29.29 40.81
CA ASN A 90 4.51 30.52 40.47
C ASN A 90 5.20 31.80 41.06
N THR A 91 6.06 31.65 42.07
CA THR A 91 6.81 32.76 42.67
C THR A 91 8.07 33.13 41.85
N VAL A 92 8.51 32.28 40.96
CA VAL A 92 9.73 32.52 40.15
C VAL A 92 9.35 32.74 38.68
N ALA A 93 9.80 33.82 38.09
CA ALA A 93 9.52 34.17 36.70
C ALA A 93 10.03 33.07 35.73
N HIS A 94 9.16 32.64 34.82
CA HIS A 94 9.43 31.65 33.82
C HIS A 94 9.76 30.24 34.33
N ALA A 95 9.61 29.93 35.59
CA ALA A 95 10.04 28.65 36.18
C ALA A 95 9.33 27.46 35.52
N LYS A 96 8.00 27.52 35.38
CA LYS A 96 7.23 26.44 34.69
C LYS A 96 7.76 26.16 33.31
N ARG A 97 7.93 27.20 32.47
CA ARG A 97 8.44 27.07 31.13
C ARG A 97 9.83 26.43 31.06
N LYS A 98 10.74 26.89 31.95
CA LYS A 98 12.11 26.36 32.04
C LYS A 98 12.14 24.88 32.41
N ILE A 99 11.26 24.45 33.33
CA ILE A 99 11.15 23.05 33.76
C ILE A 99 10.61 22.16 32.62
N PHE A 100 9.53 22.58 31.95
CA PHE A 100 9.01 21.82 30.82
C PHE A 100 10.01 21.73 29.67
N LEU A 101 10.77 22.79 29.41
CA LEU A 101 11.87 22.76 28.44
C LEU A 101 12.99 21.79 28.89
N ALA A 102 13.35 21.77 30.18
CA ALA A 102 14.34 20.84 30.70
C ALA A 102 13.89 19.39 30.63
N GLN A 103 12.61 19.11 30.92
CA GLN A 103 12.01 17.80 30.73
C GLN A 103 12.05 17.39 29.24
N GLY A 104 11.64 18.28 28.33
CA GLY A 104 11.70 18.05 26.89
C GLY A 104 13.10 17.68 26.41
N VAL A 105 14.14 18.41 26.87
CA VAL A 105 15.54 18.08 26.52
C VAL A 105 15.94 16.69 27.01
N ILE A 106 15.55 16.30 28.23
CA ILE A 106 15.85 14.96 28.76
C ILE A 106 15.17 13.88 27.94
N PHE A 107 13.88 14.05 27.60
CA PHE A 107 13.17 13.09 26.74
C PHE A 107 13.81 12.99 25.36
N VAL A 108 14.16 14.12 24.73
CA VAL A 108 14.84 14.09 23.42
C VAL A 108 16.17 13.33 23.49
N VAL A 109 16.97 13.51 24.55
CA VAL A 109 18.22 12.78 24.73
C VAL A 109 17.97 11.26 24.87
N ILE A 110 16.98 10.87 25.67
CA ILE A 110 16.63 9.46 25.84
C ILE A 110 16.11 8.88 24.53
N ILE A 111 15.23 9.59 23.84
CA ILE A 111 14.70 9.19 22.53
C ILE A 111 15.83 9.01 21.51
N LEU A 112 16.82 9.91 21.48
CA LEU A 112 17.98 9.77 20.60
C LEU A 112 18.81 8.52 20.89
N ILE A 113 18.94 8.12 22.16
CA ILE A 113 19.60 6.87 22.53
C ILE A 113 18.84 5.67 21.97
N PHE A 114 17.52 5.61 22.17
CA PHE A 114 16.69 4.53 21.63
C PHE A 114 16.69 4.54 20.09
N PHE A 115 16.62 5.72 19.46
CA PHE A 115 16.73 5.87 18.02
C PHE A 115 18.04 5.30 17.47
N ALA A 116 19.15 5.54 18.17
CA ALA A 116 20.43 4.94 17.79
C ALA A 116 20.40 3.39 17.86
N PHE A 117 19.79 2.81 18.90
CA PHE A 117 19.62 1.36 19.01
C PHE A 117 18.77 0.78 17.87
N PHE A 118 17.65 1.41 17.52
CA PHE A 118 16.83 0.96 16.40
C PHE A 118 17.58 1.03 15.06
N ASN A 119 18.39 2.07 14.84
CA ASN A 119 19.21 2.17 13.63
C ASN A 119 20.32 1.10 13.60
N ILE A 120 20.94 0.79 14.73
CA ILE A 120 21.92 -0.31 14.83
C ILE A 120 21.23 -1.64 14.51
N TRP A 121 20.05 -1.90 15.08
CA TRP A 121 19.28 -3.10 14.78
C TRP A 121 18.96 -3.21 13.28
N SER A 122 18.44 -2.15 12.66
CA SER A 122 18.16 -2.11 11.22
C SER A 122 19.43 -2.35 10.39
N LEU A 123 20.56 -1.74 10.76
CA LEU A 123 21.85 -1.96 10.09
C LEU A 123 22.27 -3.44 10.15
N LEU A 124 22.13 -4.08 11.31
CA LEU A 124 22.43 -5.50 11.46
C LEU A 124 21.51 -6.36 10.56
N LEU A 125 20.25 -5.99 10.41
CA LEU A 125 19.34 -6.65 9.48
C LEU A 125 19.76 -6.45 8.02
N PHE A 126 20.14 -5.24 7.61
CA PHE A 126 20.69 -5.01 6.26
C PHE A 126 21.91 -5.90 5.99
N ILE A 127 22.79 -6.09 6.99
CA ILE A 127 23.96 -6.97 6.87
C ILE A 127 23.51 -8.44 6.77
N LYS A 128 22.56 -8.87 7.60
CA LYS A 128 22.02 -10.23 7.58
C LYS A 128 21.36 -10.58 6.25
N TYR A 129 20.55 -9.66 5.71
CA TYR A 129 19.79 -9.85 4.47
C TYR A 129 20.51 -9.29 3.22
N ARG A 130 21.84 -9.16 3.27
CA ARG A 130 22.62 -8.60 2.14
C ARG A 130 22.39 -9.28 0.80
N ASN A 131 22.10 -10.58 0.80
CA ASN A 131 21.88 -11.38 -0.40
C ASN A 131 20.48 -11.18 -1.02
N PHE A 132 19.59 -10.43 -0.37
CA PHE A 132 18.23 -10.11 -0.83
C PHE A 132 18.15 -8.72 -1.48
N ASN A 133 19.24 -8.21 -2.02
CA ASN A 133 19.34 -6.93 -2.73
C ASN A 133 18.83 -5.69 -1.97
N CYS A 134 18.71 -5.78 -0.64
CA CYS A 134 18.22 -4.67 0.18
C CYS A 134 19.14 -3.43 0.21
N TRP A 135 20.36 -3.52 -0.33
CA TRP A 135 21.33 -2.41 -0.41
C TRP A 135 21.06 -1.43 -1.55
N HIS A 136 19.84 -1.34 -2.02
CA HIS A 136 19.44 -0.33 -2.99
C HIS A 136 19.29 1.05 -2.33
N GLY A 137 19.90 2.09 -2.91
CA GLY A 137 19.96 3.42 -2.28
C GLY A 137 18.60 4.04 -1.96
N LYS A 138 17.60 3.90 -2.85
CA LYS A 138 16.23 4.37 -2.59
C LYS A 138 15.59 3.65 -1.41
N PHE A 139 15.78 2.34 -1.30
CA PHE A 139 15.24 1.53 -0.21
C PHE A 139 15.86 1.89 1.14
N ILE A 140 17.18 2.13 1.17
CA ILE A 140 17.87 2.62 2.36
C ILE A 140 17.30 3.96 2.80
N ILE A 141 17.09 4.91 1.87
CA ILE A 141 16.50 6.22 2.18
C ILE A 141 15.08 6.07 2.75
N GLN A 142 14.25 5.21 2.17
CA GLN A 142 12.91 4.92 2.66
C GLN A 142 12.95 4.37 4.10
N THR A 143 13.84 3.41 4.37
CA THR A 143 14.03 2.84 5.70
C THR A 143 14.48 3.91 6.70
N VAL A 144 15.47 4.73 6.35
CA VAL A 144 15.94 5.83 7.22
C VAL A 144 14.82 6.83 7.52
N LEU A 145 14.02 7.21 6.53
CA LEU A 145 12.88 8.12 6.72
C LEU A 145 11.82 7.51 7.65
N ASN A 146 11.47 6.24 7.46
CA ASN A 146 10.51 5.56 8.32
C ASN A 146 11.04 5.36 9.75
N MET A 147 12.33 5.05 9.91
CA MET A 147 12.97 4.99 11.23
C MET A 147 12.98 6.36 11.91
N LEU A 148 13.27 7.43 11.17
CA LEU A 148 13.25 8.79 11.69
C LEU A 148 11.83 9.19 12.17
N LEU A 149 10.80 8.89 11.37
CA LEU A 149 9.42 9.13 11.78
C LEU A 149 9.05 8.31 13.01
N SER A 150 9.24 6.99 12.94
CA SER A 150 8.72 6.04 13.92
C SER A 150 9.44 6.06 15.26
N HIS A 151 10.76 6.31 15.27
CA HIS A 151 11.59 6.20 16.48
C HIS A 151 12.20 7.51 16.95
N PHE A 152 11.98 8.61 16.23
CA PHE A 152 12.38 9.93 16.69
C PHE A 152 11.18 10.89 16.77
N PHE A 153 10.47 11.15 15.65
CA PHE A 153 9.38 12.12 15.66
C PHE A 153 8.16 11.64 16.44
N VAL A 154 7.74 10.40 16.29
CA VAL A 154 6.58 9.83 17.01
C VAL A 154 6.83 9.79 18.51
N PRO A 155 7.97 9.32 19.04
CA PRO A 155 8.27 9.42 20.47
C PRO A 155 8.40 10.85 20.99
N CYS A 156 8.93 11.80 20.21
CA CYS A 156 8.93 13.22 20.58
C CYS A 156 7.50 13.78 20.69
N CYS A 157 6.64 13.41 19.73
CA CYS A 157 5.22 13.72 19.79
C CYS A 157 4.57 13.13 21.05
N ALA A 158 4.83 11.86 21.34
CA ALA A 158 4.34 11.16 22.54
C ALA A 158 4.74 11.87 23.84
N ALA A 159 6.01 12.24 23.96
CA ALA A 159 6.50 12.96 25.11
C ALA A 159 5.81 14.34 25.28
N ALA A 160 5.66 15.09 24.18
CA ALA A 160 4.94 16.36 24.17
C ALA A 160 3.46 16.20 24.55
N MET A 161 2.80 15.15 24.02
CA MET A 161 1.41 14.82 24.36
C MET A 161 1.26 14.43 25.83
N GLY A 162 2.15 13.60 26.36
CA GLY A 162 2.17 13.24 27.78
C GLY A 162 2.32 14.47 28.69
N MET A 163 3.27 15.36 28.36
CA MET A 163 3.46 16.62 29.08
C MET A 163 2.21 17.52 28.98
N SER A 164 1.62 17.68 27.81
CA SER A 164 0.41 18.51 27.62
C SER A 164 -0.81 17.93 28.32
N ALA A 165 -1.01 16.62 28.28
CA ALA A 165 -2.09 15.93 28.99
C ALA A 165 -1.98 16.11 30.51
N SER A 166 -0.77 16.11 31.08
CA SER A 166 -0.54 16.39 32.48
C SER A 166 -0.97 17.80 32.91
N LEU A 167 -0.95 18.78 32.00
CA LEU A 167 -1.38 20.17 32.24
C LEU A 167 -2.90 20.35 32.12
N LEU A 168 -3.57 19.53 31.33
CA LEU A 168 -4.99 19.64 31.04
C LEU A 168 -5.85 18.79 31.97
N PHE A 169 -5.43 17.57 32.25
CA PHE A 169 -6.27 16.55 32.87
C PHE A 169 -5.81 16.14 34.27
N ARG A 170 -6.73 15.59 35.06
CA ARG A 170 -6.41 14.82 36.26
C ARG A 170 -5.75 13.49 35.87
N ARG A 171 -5.08 12.83 36.82
CA ARG A 171 -4.27 11.62 36.54
C ARG A 171 -5.04 10.56 35.77
N ILE A 172 -6.22 10.17 36.24
CA ILE A 172 -7.03 9.12 35.60
C ILE A 172 -7.44 9.51 34.18
N ASN A 173 -8.01 10.71 34.02
CA ASN A 173 -8.50 11.18 32.72
C ASN A 173 -7.34 11.37 31.72
N GLY A 174 -6.18 11.82 32.18
CA GLY A 174 -5.01 11.96 31.34
C GLY A 174 -4.47 10.59 30.86
N CYS A 175 -4.39 9.62 31.78
CA CYS A 175 -4.01 8.25 31.41
C CYS A 175 -5.02 7.62 30.44
N LEU A 176 -6.32 7.74 30.68
CA LEU A 176 -7.36 7.24 29.78
C LEU A 176 -7.28 7.87 28.39
N GLY A 177 -7.04 9.18 28.32
CA GLY A 177 -6.86 9.87 27.02
C GLY A 177 -5.66 9.34 26.24
N LEU A 178 -4.54 9.05 26.91
CA LEU A 178 -3.36 8.48 26.27
C LEU A 178 -3.59 7.02 25.83
N VAL A 179 -4.27 6.21 26.67
CA VAL A 179 -4.66 4.84 26.30
C VAL A 179 -5.56 4.87 25.07
N LEU A 180 -6.59 5.74 25.08
CA LEU A 180 -7.50 5.87 23.93
C LEU A 180 -6.75 6.27 22.66
N PHE A 181 -5.78 7.19 22.74
CA PHE A 181 -4.95 7.55 21.59
C PHE A 181 -4.16 6.36 21.06
N VAL A 182 -3.55 5.56 21.94
CA VAL A 182 -2.81 4.35 21.57
C VAL A 182 -3.74 3.33 20.90
N LEU A 183 -4.94 3.12 21.45
CA LEU A 183 -5.93 2.21 20.87
C LEU A 183 -6.41 2.67 19.48
N LEU A 184 -6.73 3.97 19.35
CA LEU A 184 -7.18 4.52 18.06
C LEU A 184 -6.07 4.55 16.99
N GLY A 185 -4.82 4.62 17.38
CA GLY A 185 -3.66 4.51 16.47
C GLY A 185 -3.21 3.07 16.20
N SER A 186 -3.70 2.10 16.96
CA SER A 186 -3.33 0.69 16.80
C SER A 186 -4.16 0.01 15.70
N PRO A 187 -3.74 -1.18 15.24
CA PRO A 187 -4.55 -1.99 14.31
C PRO A 187 -5.96 -2.32 14.82
N LEU A 188 -6.19 -2.31 16.14
CA LEU A 188 -7.50 -2.50 16.74
C LEU A 188 -8.55 -1.49 16.25
N SER A 189 -8.11 -0.27 15.88
CA SER A 189 -9.01 0.74 15.33
C SER A 189 -9.60 0.35 13.96
N ASN A 190 -8.92 -0.52 13.22
CA ASN A 190 -9.40 -1.02 11.95
C ASN A 190 -10.59 -1.94 12.15
N TYR A 191 -10.45 -2.92 13.05
CA TYR A 191 -11.58 -3.79 13.43
C TYR A 191 -12.79 -3.00 13.95
N LEU A 192 -12.54 -1.94 14.73
CA LEU A 192 -13.61 -1.07 15.20
C LEU A 192 -14.28 -0.34 14.01
N GLY A 193 -13.49 0.10 13.04
CA GLY A 193 -13.98 0.72 11.83
C GLY A 193 -14.85 -0.21 10.99
N GLU A 194 -14.39 -1.45 10.78
CA GLU A 194 -15.13 -2.51 10.09
C GLU A 194 -16.44 -2.84 10.79
N MET A 195 -16.38 -3.14 12.08
CA MET A 195 -17.59 -3.44 12.86
C MET A 195 -18.63 -2.32 12.77
N LEU A 196 -18.20 -1.05 12.84
CA LEU A 196 -19.11 0.09 12.73
C LEU A 196 -19.64 0.25 11.30
N TYR A 197 -18.86 -0.05 10.30
CA TYR A 197 -19.27 -0.04 8.90
C TYR A 197 -20.29 -1.15 8.61
N GLU A 198 -20.02 -2.38 9.03
CA GLU A 198 -20.95 -3.50 8.87
C GLU A 198 -22.26 -3.32 9.64
N PHE A 199 -22.18 -2.78 10.87
CA PHE A 199 -23.36 -2.50 11.68
C PHE A 199 -24.23 -1.38 11.10
N SER A 200 -23.64 -0.46 10.34
CA SER A 200 -24.31 0.74 9.82
C SER A 200 -24.74 0.60 8.35
N ARG A 201 -24.94 -0.62 7.83
CA ARG A 201 -25.28 -0.86 6.40
C ARG A 201 -26.38 0.08 5.85
N ASN A 202 -27.27 0.57 6.69
CA ASN A 202 -28.33 1.53 6.33
C ASN A 202 -28.03 2.99 6.70
N VAL A 203 -26.97 3.25 7.48
CA VAL A 203 -26.56 4.60 7.88
C VAL A 203 -25.07 4.69 7.68
N SER A 204 -24.60 5.27 6.60
CA SER A 204 -23.18 5.34 6.23
C SER A 204 -22.36 6.14 7.24
N ILE A 205 -22.08 5.54 8.40
CA ILE A 205 -21.17 6.10 9.40
C ILE A 205 -19.74 5.73 8.99
N ASN A 206 -19.14 6.55 8.16
CA ASN A 206 -17.74 6.41 7.79
C ASN A 206 -16.85 7.13 8.81
N ILE A 207 -16.26 6.38 9.75
CA ILE A 207 -15.34 6.92 10.77
C ILE A 207 -13.88 6.96 10.32
N PHE A 208 -13.53 6.40 9.16
CA PHE A 208 -12.15 6.32 8.68
C PHE A 208 -11.46 7.68 8.51
N PRO A 209 -12.12 8.76 8.03
CA PRO A 209 -11.53 10.09 8.03
C PRO A 209 -11.11 10.57 9.41
N LEU A 210 -11.85 10.18 10.45
CA LEU A 210 -11.51 10.49 11.84
C LEU A 210 -10.35 9.64 12.33
N LEU A 211 -10.34 8.33 12.04
CA LEU A 211 -9.25 7.42 12.41
C LEU A 211 -7.91 7.83 11.77
N ARG A 212 -7.95 8.43 10.59
CA ARG A 212 -6.77 8.98 9.92
C ARG A 212 -6.02 10.04 10.74
N LEU A 213 -6.69 10.71 11.69
CA LEU A 213 -6.03 11.63 12.63
C LEU A 213 -5.07 10.92 13.59
N PHE A 214 -5.24 9.62 13.80
CA PHE A 214 -4.42 8.81 14.69
C PHE A 214 -3.40 7.96 13.94
N ASP A 215 -3.43 7.99 12.61
CA ASP A 215 -2.56 7.20 11.74
C ASP A 215 -1.16 7.83 11.61
N ILE A 216 -0.39 7.74 12.68
CA ILE A 216 1.01 8.18 12.76
C ILE A 216 1.98 7.01 12.84
N PHE A 217 1.48 5.80 13.05
CA PHE A 217 2.27 4.57 13.15
C PHE A 217 2.48 3.91 11.79
N PRO A 218 3.49 3.04 11.64
CA PRO A 218 3.64 2.25 10.44
C PRO A 218 2.37 1.44 10.17
N PRO A 219 1.94 1.30 8.92
CA PRO A 219 0.82 0.43 8.59
C PRO A 219 1.14 -1.00 9.00
N ALA A 220 0.13 -1.79 9.31
CA ALA A 220 0.32 -3.20 9.60
C ALA A 220 0.86 -3.92 8.36
N LEU A 221 1.60 -5.01 8.57
CA LEU A 221 2.42 -5.67 7.55
C LEU A 221 1.70 -6.66 6.66
N ASN A 222 0.42 -6.81 6.79
CA ASN A 222 -0.30 -7.78 5.96
C ASN A 222 -0.44 -7.31 4.49
N TYR A 223 0.40 -6.36 4.08
CA TYR A 223 0.33 -5.71 2.79
C TYR A 223 1.41 -6.20 1.87
N GLN A 224 1.00 -6.97 0.98
CA GLN A 224 1.73 -7.26 -0.23
C GLN A 224 1.52 -6.06 -1.14
N PRO A 225 2.38 -5.60 -1.83
CA PRO A 225 3.55 -5.97 -2.60
C PRO A 225 4.67 -4.96 -2.46
N VAL A 226 5.19 -4.94 -1.32
CA VAL A 226 6.13 -3.94 -0.86
C VAL A 226 7.43 -3.96 -1.63
N TYR A 227 7.80 -5.07 -2.25
CA TYR A 227 9.06 -5.17 -2.95
C TYR A 227 9.14 -4.36 -4.26
N ALA A 228 8.01 -3.99 -4.85
CA ALA A 228 8.00 -3.14 -6.04
C ALA A 228 8.33 -1.67 -5.77
N PHE A 229 8.03 -1.17 -4.57
CA PHE A 229 8.31 0.21 -4.19
C PHE A 229 9.00 0.36 -2.83
N GLY A 230 9.28 -0.74 -2.14
CA GLY A 230 9.93 -0.78 -0.83
C GLY A 230 9.00 -0.39 0.31
N GLN A 231 9.58 0.20 1.35
CA GLN A 231 8.79 0.71 2.47
C GLN A 231 8.03 1.98 2.08
N SER A 232 6.73 2.01 2.34
CA SER A 232 5.92 3.18 2.03
C SER A 232 6.28 4.38 2.91
N VAL A 233 6.63 5.49 2.27
CA VAL A 233 6.85 6.78 2.91
C VAL A 233 5.63 7.65 2.64
N LEU A 234 4.72 7.71 3.59
CA LEU A 234 3.44 8.39 3.44
C LEU A 234 3.51 9.81 4.02
N PRO A 235 3.51 10.87 3.19
CA PRO A 235 3.67 12.25 3.66
C PRO A 235 2.63 12.67 4.71
N TYR A 236 1.39 12.18 4.61
CA TYR A 236 0.34 12.53 5.55
C TYR A 236 0.64 12.08 6.99
N ARG A 237 1.37 10.97 7.19
CA ARG A 237 1.76 10.51 8.52
C ARG A 237 2.71 11.51 9.20
N TRP A 238 3.66 12.08 8.44
CA TRP A 238 4.54 13.13 8.92
C TRP A 238 3.76 14.39 9.30
N LEU A 239 2.82 14.78 8.46
CA LEU A 239 1.98 15.96 8.69
C LEU A 239 1.06 15.76 9.90
N THR A 240 0.50 14.57 10.07
CA THR A 240 -0.34 14.22 11.23
C THR A 240 0.49 14.18 12.52
N ALA A 241 1.69 13.60 12.50
CA ALA A 241 2.59 13.63 13.65
C ALA A 241 3.01 15.07 14.02
N LEU A 242 3.30 15.91 13.02
CA LEU A 242 3.58 17.34 13.24
C LEU A 242 2.37 18.09 13.79
N PHE A 243 1.16 17.79 13.31
CA PHE A 243 -0.06 18.36 13.88
C PHE A 243 -0.15 18.08 15.39
N TRP A 244 -0.03 16.83 15.82
CA TRP A 244 -0.11 16.45 17.23
C TRP A 244 1.02 17.05 18.07
N LEU A 245 2.24 17.10 17.54
CA LEU A 245 3.38 17.73 18.18
C LEU A 245 3.11 19.22 18.41
N LEU A 246 2.69 19.96 17.37
CA LEU A 246 2.42 21.38 17.45
C LEU A 246 1.22 21.70 18.31
N LEU A 247 0.17 20.86 18.27
CA LEU A 247 -0.97 20.99 19.18
C LEU A 247 -0.54 20.82 20.64
N SER A 248 0.33 19.85 20.92
CA SER A 248 0.87 19.65 22.27
C SER A 248 1.74 20.83 22.71
N LEU A 249 2.58 21.37 21.84
CA LEU A 249 3.40 22.56 22.12
C LEU A 249 2.53 23.82 22.28
N PHE A 250 1.43 23.94 21.56
CA PHE A 250 0.43 24.97 21.76
C PHE A 250 -0.13 24.92 23.18
N VAL A 251 -0.59 23.74 23.63
CA VAL A 251 -1.12 23.55 24.99
C VAL A 251 -0.07 23.86 26.05
N ILE A 252 1.15 23.34 25.91
CA ILE A 252 2.25 23.60 26.82
C ILE A 252 2.54 25.10 26.88
N SER A 253 2.66 25.77 25.74
CA SER A 253 2.96 27.21 25.70
C SER A 253 1.84 28.07 26.28
N LEU A 254 0.58 27.68 26.07
CA LEU A 254 -0.58 28.35 26.63
C LEU A 254 -0.63 28.25 28.18
N LYS A 255 -0.34 27.05 28.72
CA LYS A 255 -0.41 26.78 30.18
C LYS A 255 0.82 27.20 30.95
N THR A 256 1.99 27.31 30.31
CA THR A 256 3.26 27.71 30.91
C THR A 256 3.67 29.16 30.58
N GLY A 257 2.97 29.79 29.61
CA GLY A 257 3.22 31.15 29.18
C GLY A 257 2.77 32.20 30.21
N GLU A 258 3.56 33.26 30.30
CA GLU A 258 3.18 34.42 31.10
C GLU A 258 2.20 35.32 30.36
N ARG A 259 1.47 36.16 31.11
CA ARG A 259 0.43 37.10 30.63
C ARG A 259 0.97 38.21 29.71
N ASN A 260 2.28 38.21 29.39
CA ASN A 260 2.95 39.27 28.66
C ASN A 260 2.65 39.17 27.15
N ARG A 261 2.36 40.30 26.48
CA ARG A 261 1.86 40.43 25.11
C ARG A 261 2.78 39.76 24.06
N ARG A 262 4.12 39.78 24.26
CA ARG A 262 5.10 39.16 23.37
C ARG A 262 5.05 37.62 23.38
N PHE A 263 4.60 36.98 24.44
CA PHE A 263 4.50 35.53 24.55
C PHE A 263 3.15 34.98 24.09
N ARG A 264 2.16 35.83 23.79
CA ARG A 264 0.86 35.39 23.21
C ARG A 264 0.97 34.99 21.76
N ALA A 265 1.99 35.43 21.03
CA ALA A 265 2.20 35.08 19.64
C ALA A 265 2.61 33.59 19.41
N ALA A 266 3.42 33.02 20.33
CA ALA A 266 3.89 31.64 20.17
C ALA A 266 2.76 30.59 20.17
N PRO A 267 1.77 30.62 21.11
CA PRO A 267 0.62 29.72 21.01
C PRO A 267 -0.18 29.88 19.71
N ALA A 268 -0.39 31.11 19.27
CA ALA A 268 -1.12 31.37 18.03
C ALA A 268 -0.40 30.77 16.80
N VAL A 269 0.93 30.94 16.74
CA VAL A 269 1.76 30.35 15.66
C VAL A 269 1.66 28.82 15.69
N PHE A 270 1.80 28.19 16.86
CA PHE A 270 1.67 26.73 16.97
C PHE A 270 0.28 26.24 16.56
N ALA A 271 -0.78 26.94 16.97
CA ALA A 271 -2.15 26.60 16.60
C ALA A 271 -2.38 26.74 15.07
N SER A 272 -1.89 27.82 14.47
CA SER A 272 -2.04 28.07 13.04
C SER A 272 -1.28 27.02 12.20
N LEU A 273 -0.05 26.69 12.60
CA LEU A 273 0.74 25.65 11.94
C LEU A 273 0.11 24.27 12.13
N ALA A 274 -0.38 23.94 13.34
CA ALA A 274 -1.07 22.68 13.59
C ALA A 274 -2.30 22.55 12.68
N LEU A 275 -3.13 23.58 12.58
CA LEU A 275 -4.29 23.58 11.70
C LEU A 275 -3.89 23.43 10.23
N ALA A 276 -2.86 24.13 9.77
CA ALA A 276 -2.38 24.00 8.39
C ALA A 276 -1.91 22.57 8.09
N PHE A 277 -1.12 21.95 8.97
CA PHE A 277 -0.69 20.56 8.78
C PHE A 277 -1.86 19.58 8.84
N LEU A 278 -2.84 19.81 9.72
CA LEU A 278 -4.05 19.00 9.76
C LEU A 278 -4.79 19.04 8.42
N VAL A 279 -5.09 20.24 7.92
CA VAL A 279 -5.79 20.39 6.64
C VAL A 279 -5.04 19.70 5.51
N VAL A 280 -3.72 19.93 5.39
CA VAL A 280 -2.92 19.31 4.33
C VAL A 280 -2.85 17.79 4.47
N SER A 281 -2.78 17.25 5.70
CA SER A 281 -2.76 15.79 5.93
C SER A 281 -4.05 15.09 5.51
N GLN A 282 -5.17 15.81 5.46
CA GLN A 282 -6.48 15.27 5.07
C GLN A 282 -6.76 15.39 3.57
N LEU A 283 -5.91 16.08 2.80
CA LEU A 283 -6.09 16.17 1.36
C LEU A 283 -5.99 14.77 0.72
N PRO A 284 -6.90 14.45 -0.20
CA PRO A 284 -6.84 13.20 -0.95
C PRO A 284 -5.54 13.11 -1.76
N ALA A 285 -4.88 11.95 -1.71
CA ALA A 285 -3.66 11.69 -2.46
C ALA A 285 -3.52 10.19 -2.74
N SER A 286 -2.90 9.87 -3.86
CA SER A 286 -2.53 8.50 -4.19
C SER A 286 -1.58 7.92 -3.15
N ARG A 287 -1.78 6.65 -2.81
CA ARG A 287 -0.98 5.93 -1.84
C ARG A 287 -0.28 4.75 -2.50
N VAL A 288 0.88 4.39 -1.99
CA VAL A 288 1.60 3.19 -2.46
C VAL A 288 1.10 1.90 -1.82
N ILE A 289 0.30 2.00 -0.77
CA ILE A 289 -0.35 0.84 -0.16
C ILE A 289 -1.73 0.72 -0.79
N VAL A 290 -1.91 -0.36 -1.50
CA VAL A 290 -3.13 -0.68 -2.25
C VAL A 290 -3.57 -2.06 -1.83
N GLY A 291 -4.85 -2.26 -1.70
CA GLY A 291 -5.44 -3.55 -1.37
C GLY A 291 -4.98 -4.04 0.00
N SER A 292 -5.78 -4.53 0.78
CA SER A 292 -5.54 -5.35 1.96
C SER A 292 -6.73 -5.29 2.88
N ASP A 293 -6.67 -6.11 3.89
CA ASP A 293 -7.63 -6.14 4.98
C ASP A 293 -7.59 -4.89 5.89
N ASP A 294 -6.82 -3.84 5.56
CA ASP A 294 -6.85 -2.58 6.31
C ASP A 294 -7.85 -1.60 5.69
N PRO A 295 -8.98 -1.37 6.34
CA PRO A 295 -10.00 -0.46 5.85
C PRO A 295 -9.51 0.96 5.56
N LYS A 296 -8.41 1.37 6.18
CA LYS A 296 -7.82 2.71 5.94
C LYS A 296 -7.26 2.85 4.54
N TYR A 297 -6.90 1.73 3.92
CA TYR A 297 -6.16 1.69 2.66
C TYR A 297 -6.74 0.70 1.65
N SER A 298 -7.76 -0.08 2.05
CA SER A 298 -8.31 -1.09 1.17
C SER A 298 -9.15 -0.47 0.06
N MET A 299 -9.20 -1.20 -1.04
CA MET A 299 -10.10 -0.94 -2.15
C MET A 299 -11.56 -0.94 -1.71
N GLU A 300 -11.87 -1.73 -0.69
CA GLU A 300 -13.19 -1.93 -0.14
C GLU A 300 -13.88 -0.64 0.29
N TYR A 301 -13.12 0.30 0.88
CA TYR A 301 -13.67 1.59 1.33
C TYR A 301 -13.51 2.73 0.31
N GLY A 302 -12.79 2.50 -0.77
CA GLY A 302 -12.66 3.44 -1.88
C GLY A 302 -13.63 3.12 -3.00
N ASP A 303 -13.35 2.02 -3.68
CA ASP A 303 -14.05 1.64 -4.92
C ASP A 303 -15.26 0.78 -4.65
N LYS A 304 -15.17 -0.24 -3.80
CA LYS A 304 -16.30 -1.12 -3.50
C LYS A 304 -17.46 -0.33 -2.92
N GLU A 305 -17.22 0.56 -1.95
CA GLU A 305 -18.28 1.44 -1.41
C GLU A 305 -18.86 2.36 -2.47
N TYR A 306 -18.00 2.89 -3.36
CA TYR A 306 -18.46 3.74 -4.47
C TYR A 306 -19.39 2.98 -5.39
N TYR A 307 -18.99 1.79 -5.86
CA TYR A 307 -19.79 1.00 -6.79
C TYR A 307 -21.05 0.44 -6.14
N TYR A 308 -20.98 -0.02 -4.89
CA TYR A 308 -22.16 -0.50 -4.16
C TYR A 308 -23.21 0.58 -3.97
N LYS A 309 -22.80 1.84 -3.79
CA LYS A 309 -23.71 2.99 -3.76
C LYS A 309 -24.20 3.38 -5.15
N ALA A 310 -23.33 3.34 -6.14
CA ALA A 310 -23.67 3.70 -7.52
C ALA A 310 -24.68 2.73 -8.13
N TYR A 311 -24.62 1.45 -7.75
CA TYR A 311 -25.52 0.39 -8.22
C TYR A 311 -26.68 0.09 -7.26
N ASP A 312 -26.82 0.86 -6.18
CA ASP A 312 -27.83 0.65 -5.15
C ASP A 312 -27.88 -0.79 -4.58
N PHE A 313 -26.69 -1.40 -4.49
CA PHE A 313 -26.51 -2.81 -4.09
C PHE A 313 -27.16 -3.17 -2.75
N TYR A 314 -27.34 -2.18 -1.88
CA TYR A 314 -27.96 -2.37 -0.56
C TYR A 314 -29.48 -2.19 -0.55
N SER A 315 -30.10 -1.94 -1.70
CA SER A 315 -31.56 -1.86 -1.79
C SER A 315 -32.18 -3.25 -1.85
N ASP A 316 -33.39 -3.40 -1.30
CA ASP A 316 -34.17 -4.62 -1.42
C ASP A 316 -34.62 -4.91 -2.86
N ASP A 317 -34.51 -3.89 -3.75
CA ASP A 317 -34.83 -3.96 -5.18
C ASP A 317 -33.60 -4.26 -6.07
N TYR A 318 -32.43 -4.55 -5.46
CA TYR A 318 -31.23 -4.88 -6.21
C TYR A 318 -31.44 -6.17 -7.00
N ASP A 319 -31.40 -6.05 -8.33
CA ASP A 319 -31.47 -7.15 -9.28
C ASP A 319 -30.09 -7.36 -9.92
N GLU A 320 -29.39 -8.45 -9.55
CA GLU A 320 -28.09 -8.83 -10.10
C GLU A 320 -28.14 -8.92 -11.64
N ASP A 321 -29.23 -9.43 -12.20
CA ASP A 321 -29.47 -9.49 -13.64
C ASP A 321 -29.66 -8.09 -14.24
N GLY A 322 -30.25 -7.16 -13.50
CA GLY A 322 -30.49 -5.78 -13.92
C GLY A 322 -29.20 -4.95 -13.96
N ALA A 323 -28.37 -5.08 -12.95
CA ALA A 323 -27.06 -4.41 -12.90
C ALA A 323 -26.17 -4.82 -14.08
N ASN A 324 -26.19 -6.10 -14.45
CA ASN A 324 -25.43 -6.63 -15.59
C ASN A 324 -26.06 -6.26 -16.96
N LYS A 325 -27.39 -6.11 -17.05
CA LYS A 325 -28.09 -5.79 -18.30
C LYS A 325 -27.99 -4.32 -18.71
N GLU A 326 -27.88 -3.40 -17.75
CA GLU A 326 -27.82 -1.97 -18.07
C GLU A 326 -26.50 -1.60 -18.77
N TRP A 327 -25.42 -2.31 -18.47
CA TRP A 327 -24.09 -2.11 -19.05
C TRP A 327 -23.91 -2.78 -20.42
N ALA A 328 -24.64 -3.84 -20.70
CA ALA A 328 -24.61 -4.51 -22.01
C ALA A 328 -25.26 -3.69 -23.16
N ARG A 329 -25.83 -2.51 -22.85
CA ARG A 329 -26.57 -1.69 -23.80
C ARG A 329 -25.78 -0.61 -24.51
N PHE A 330 -24.51 -0.38 -24.12
CA PHE A 330 -23.73 0.68 -24.72
C PHE A 330 -22.85 0.12 -25.84
N GLU A 331 -23.38 0.16 -27.06
CA GLU A 331 -22.60 -0.11 -28.26
C GLU A 331 -21.55 1.00 -28.42
N LYS A 332 -20.33 0.59 -28.71
CA LYS A 332 -19.24 1.45 -29.09
C LYS A 332 -19.53 2.06 -30.46
N GLU A 333 -19.74 3.37 -30.52
CA GLU A 333 -20.09 4.06 -31.78
C GLU A 333 -18.85 4.43 -32.61
N PHE A 334 -17.66 4.52 -32.01
CA PHE A 334 -16.41 4.96 -32.64
C PHE A 334 -15.21 4.31 -31.99
N ASP A 335 -14.07 4.36 -32.67
CA ASP A 335 -12.78 3.92 -32.17
C ASP A 335 -11.80 5.09 -31.99
N VAL A 336 -10.92 4.96 -31.00
CA VAL A 336 -9.75 5.84 -30.87
C VAL A 336 -8.60 5.21 -31.64
N THR A 337 -8.03 5.96 -32.59
CA THR A 337 -6.94 5.48 -33.47
C THR A 337 -5.56 5.88 -32.94
N ASP A 338 -5.48 7.00 -32.21
CA ASP A 338 -4.21 7.49 -31.65
C ASP A 338 -4.40 8.08 -30.27
N TYR A 339 -3.43 7.80 -29.38
CA TYR A 339 -3.27 8.41 -28.07
C TYR A 339 -1.96 9.17 -27.94
N ASP A 340 -2.01 10.45 -27.55
CA ASP A 340 -0.85 11.25 -27.14
C ASP A 340 -1.06 11.64 -25.66
N LEU A 341 -0.34 10.94 -24.75
CA LEU A 341 -0.53 11.02 -23.31
C LEU A 341 0.66 11.73 -22.66
N GLU A 342 0.42 12.89 -22.07
CA GLU A 342 1.36 13.55 -21.18
C GLU A 342 0.92 13.36 -19.72
N ILE A 343 1.68 12.55 -18.97
CA ILE A 343 1.37 12.16 -17.59
C ILE A 343 2.36 12.82 -16.66
N LYS A 344 1.88 13.62 -15.70
CA LYS A 344 2.69 14.16 -14.61
C LYS A 344 2.34 13.43 -13.32
N VAL A 345 3.34 12.77 -12.74
CA VAL A 345 3.22 12.02 -11.49
C VAL A 345 3.61 12.92 -10.31
N GLY A 346 2.66 13.10 -9.40
CA GLY A 346 2.84 13.85 -8.16
C GLY A 346 2.23 13.10 -6.98
N ASN A 347 1.55 13.81 -6.09
CA ASN A 347 0.68 13.16 -5.10
C ASN A 347 -0.56 12.53 -5.76
N ASN A 348 -0.95 13.07 -6.91
CA ASN A 348 -1.98 12.56 -7.80
C ASN A 348 -1.42 12.58 -9.23
N LEU A 349 -2.06 11.86 -10.13
CA LEU A 349 -1.82 11.98 -11.56
C LEU A 349 -2.46 13.28 -12.08
N HIS A 350 -1.74 13.91 -13.00
CA HIS A 350 -2.28 14.96 -13.86
C HIS A 350 -2.01 14.54 -15.30
N VAL A 351 -3.05 14.36 -16.08
CA VAL A 351 -2.93 13.84 -17.44
C VAL A 351 -3.49 14.85 -18.44
N ARG A 352 -2.74 15.04 -19.52
CA ARG A 352 -3.25 15.59 -20.77
C ARG A 352 -3.30 14.45 -21.78
N ALA A 353 -4.50 14.06 -22.19
CA ALA A 353 -4.72 13.07 -23.23
C ALA A 353 -5.24 13.77 -24.48
N ALA A 354 -4.53 13.65 -25.58
CA ALA A 354 -5.01 14.06 -26.89
C ALA A 354 -5.28 12.78 -27.71
N ILE A 355 -6.51 12.59 -28.12
CA ILE A 355 -7.01 11.39 -28.77
C ILE A 355 -7.51 11.72 -30.17
N THR A 356 -7.27 10.83 -31.12
CA THR A 356 -7.78 10.89 -32.47
C THR A 356 -8.87 9.82 -32.62
N VAL A 357 -10.00 10.17 -33.24
CA VAL A 357 -11.12 9.26 -33.42
C VAL A 357 -11.36 8.95 -34.91
N ASP A 358 -11.84 7.75 -35.20
CA ASP A 358 -12.14 7.29 -36.56
C ASP A 358 -13.38 7.96 -37.18
N LYS A 359 -14.32 8.39 -36.33
CA LYS A 359 -15.59 9.04 -36.75
C LYS A 359 -15.69 10.47 -36.20
N PRO A 360 -15.14 11.46 -36.92
CA PRO A 360 -15.00 12.81 -36.38
C PRO A 360 -16.31 13.61 -36.34
N ASN A 361 -17.40 13.16 -36.99
CA ASN A 361 -18.63 13.94 -37.17
C ASN A 361 -19.82 13.43 -36.35
N LEU A 362 -19.57 12.73 -35.25
CA LEU A 362 -20.63 12.30 -34.34
C LEU A 362 -21.20 13.50 -33.56
N GLU A 363 -22.46 13.44 -33.15
CA GLU A 363 -23.11 14.44 -32.30
C GLU A 363 -22.63 14.39 -30.86
N LYS A 364 -22.22 13.22 -30.42
CA LYS A 364 -21.64 12.96 -29.09
C LYS A 364 -20.59 11.85 -29.16
N TYR A 365 -19.68 11.90 -28.21
CA TYR A 365 -18.66 10.90 -28.00
C TYR A 365 -18.74 10.43 -26.55
N ASP A 366 -19.10 9.18 -26.36
CA ASP A 366 -19.18 8.55 -25.04
C ASP A 366 -17.88 7.81 -24.73
N PHE A 367 -17.32 8.01 -23.55
CA PHE A 367 -16.06 7.44 -23.11
C PHE A 367 -16.15 6.87 -21.70
N THR A 368 -15.29 5.92 -21.43
CA THR A 368 -15.01 5.38 -20.10
C THR A 368 -13.68 5.90 -19.58
N LEU A 369 -13.67 6.43 -18.36
CA LEU A 369 -12.51 6.86 -17.60
C LEU A 369 -12.81 6.65 -16.13
N TYR A 370 -11.95 5.92 -15.42
CA TYR A 370 -12.17 5.62 -14.00
C TYR A 370 -12.54 6.86 -13.17
N HIS A 371 -13.58 6.72 -12.33
CA HIS A 371 -14.23 7.82 -11.60
C HIS A 371 -13.29 8.62 -10.70
N GLY A 372 -12.17 8.03 -10.25
CA GLY A 372 -11.15 8.72 -9.46
C GLY A 372 -10.41 9.82 -10.23
N TYR A 373 -10.52 9.83 -11.57
CA TYR A 373 -9.93 10.88 -12.43
C TYR A 373 -11.00 11.90 -12.84
N LYS A 374 -10.86 13.13 -12.36
CA LYS A 374 -11.83 14.21 -12.62
C LYS A 374 -11.37 15.05 -13.79
N ILE A 375 -12.24 15.18 -14.79
CA ILE A 375 -11.99 15.98 -15.99
C ILE A 375 -12.15 17.46 -15.66
N SER A 376 -11.13 18.25 -15.98
CA SER A 376 -11.10 19.70 -15.76
C SER A 376 -11.38 20.49 -17.02
N SER A 377 -11.06 19.95 -18.20
CA SER A 377 -11.34 20.61 -19.48
C SER A 377 -11.31 19.61 -20.64
N VAL A 378 -12.16 19.85 -21.62
CA VAL A 378 -12.18 19.19 -22.92
C VAL A 378 -12.09 20.27 -24.01
N ARG A 379 -11.25 20.04 -25.02
CA ARG A 379 -11.04 20.93 -26.15
C ARG A 379 -10.94 20.15 -27.45
N ASP A 380 -11.23 20.81 -28.58
CA ASP A 380 -10.93 20.27 -29.90
C ASP A 380 -9.43 20.43 -30.28
N GLY A 381 -9.04 19.97 -31.47
CA GLY A 381 -7.69 20.10 -31.99
C GLY A 381 -7.22 21.54 -32.16
N ASP A 382 -8.11 22.50 -32.36
CA ASP A 382 -7.85 23.92 -32.49
C ASP A 382 -7.78 24.66 -31.14
N GLY A 383 -8.08 23.96 -30.04
CA GLY A 383 -8.04 24.50 -28.68
C GLY A 383 -9.37 25.14 -28.21
N ASN A 384 -10.44 25.06 -28.99
CA ASN A 384 -11.77 25.54 -28.59
C ASN A 384 -12.35 24.62 -27.50
N LYS A 385 -13.07 25.20 -26.54
CA LYS A 385 -13.71 24.41 -25.47
C LYS A 385 -14.90 23.61 -26.02
N LEU A 386 -14.93 22.34 -25.67
CA LEU A 386 -16.08 21.46 -25.91
C LEU A 386 -16.88 21.30 -24.61
N ARG A 387 -18.20 21.18 -24.78
CA ARG A 387 -19.08 20.83 -23.67
C ARG A 387 -18.93 19.34 -23.35
N PHE A 388 -18.85 19.00 -22.08
CA PHE A 388 -18.81 17.62 -21.62
C PHE A 388 -19.63 17.44 -20.35
N LYS A 389 -20.02 16.20 -20.06
CA LYS A 389 -20.61 15.77 -18.79
C LYS A 389 -19.86 14.53 -18.33
N GLN A 390 -19.34 14.53 -17.11
CA GLN A 390 -18.78 13.34 -16.46
C GLN A 390 -19.76 12.85 -15.39
N ASP A 391 -20.04 11.55 -15.41
CA ASP A 391 -20.92 10.86 -14.47
C ASP A 391 -20.27 9.54 -14.07
N GLY A 392 -19.69 9.53 -12.88
CA GLY A 392 -18.90 8.38 -12.42
C GLY A 392 -17.73 8.04 -13.34
N ASP A 393 -17.69 6.79 -13.81
CA ASP A 393 -16.70 6.25 -14.73
C ASP A 393 -16.93 6.64 -16.19
N HIS A 394 -18.05 7.31 -16.50
CA HIS A 394 -18.40 7.66 -17.86
C HIS A 394 -18.38 9.15 -18.08
N PHE A 395 -18.04 9.54 -19.28
CA PHE A 395 -18.22 10.93 -19.71
C PHE A 395 -18.59 11.03 -21.18
N THR A 396 -19.38 12.06 -21.49
CA THR A 396 -19.83 12.39 -22.83
C THR A 396 -19.27 13.72 -23.25
N VAL A 397 -18.67 13.77 -24.45
CA VAL A 397 -18.28 15.02 -25.13
C VAL A 397 -19.33 15.34 -26.18
N PHE A 398 -19.90 16.53 -26.15
CA PHE A 398 -20.96 16.95 -27.03
C PHE A 398 -20.45 17.75 -28.23
N ASN A 399 -20.91 17.35 -29.42
CA ASN A 399 -20.65 18.02 -30.71
C ASN A 399 -21.96 18.21 -31.49
N PRO A 400 -22.90 19.05 -30.98
CA PRO A 400 -24.24 19.18 -31.55
C PRO A 400 -24.25 19.71 -32.98
N GLU A 401 -23.20 20.43 -33.40
CA GLU A 401 -23.06 20.95 -34.75
C GLU A 401 -22.41 19.93 -35.71
N LYS A 402 -22.06 18.74 -35.24
CA LYS A 402 -21.37 17.67 -36.00
C LYS A 402 -20.16 18.18 -36.80
N LYS A 403 -19.41 19.10 -36.18
CA LYS A 403 -18.13 19.55 -36.73
C LYS A 403 -17.17 18.39 -36.81
N SER A 404 -16.21 18.45 -37.72
CA SER A 404 -15.11 17.45 -37.73
C SER A 404 -14.25 17.62 -36.48
N LEU A 405 -14.33 16.66 -35.57
CA LEU A 405 -13.51 16.57 -34.36
C LEU A 405 -12.45 15.48 -34.56
N ASP A 406 -11.44 15.78 -35.38
CA ASP A 406 -10.37 14.83 -35.65
C ASP A 406 -9.54 14.55 -34.38
N ARG A 407 -9.46 15.54 -33.49
CA ARG A 407 -8.69 15.44 -32.24
C ARG A 407 -9.46 16.02 -31.05
N ILE A 408 -9.54 15.27 -29.95
CA ILE A 408 -10.14 15.68 -28.68
C ILE A 408 -9.04 15.71 -27.62
N VAL A 409 -8.87 16.84 -26.94
CA VAL A 409 -7.85 17.05 -25.91
C VAL A 409 -8.51 17.18 -24.55
N LEU A 410 -8.23 16.24 -23.68
CA LEU A 410 -8.73 16.21 -22.30
C LEU A 410 -7.62 16.61 -21.32
N LYS A 411 -8.01 17.27 -20.23
CA LYS A 411 -7.17 17.40 -19.03
C LYS A 411 -7.95 16.89 -17.85
N TYR A 412 -7.34 15.97 -17.11
CA TYR A 412 -7.93 15.40 -15.91
C TYR A 412 -6.86 15.15 -14.85
N SER A 413 -7.30 14.93 -13.63
CA SER A 413 -6.42 14.62 -12.52
C SER A 413 -7.12 13.79 -11.47
N GLY A 414 -6.34 13.03 -10.70
CA GLY A 414 -6.86 12.19 -9.63
C GLY A 414 -5.93 11.03 -9.30
N PHE A 415 -6.49 10.03 -8.68
CA PHE A 415 -5.79 8.78 -8.36
C PHE A 415 -6.80 7.63 -8.30
N SER A 416 -6.28 6.41 -8.36
CA SER A 416 -7.03 5.20 -8.10
C SER A 416 -6.72 4.67 -6.71
N THR A 417 -7.70 4.05 -6.06
CA THR A 417 -7.49 3.26 -4.85
C THR A 417 -7.00 1.85 -5.17
N GLN A 418 -7.12 1.43 -6.43
CA GLN A 418 -6.71 0.13 -6.95
C GLN A 418 -5.22 0.10 -7.32
N TYR A 419 -4.76 1.14 -8.02
CA TYR A 419 -3.42 1.20 -8.59
C TYR A 419 -2.73 2.49 -8.16
N TYR A 420 -1.56 2.37 -7.55
CA TYR A 420 -0.84 3.52 -7.03
C TYR A 420 -0.16 4.33 -8.14
N SER A 421 -0.18 5.64 -7.97
CA SER A 421 0.40 6.59 -8.92
C SER A 421 0.89 7.85 -8.21
N ASN A 422 2.06 7.76 -7.57
CA ASN A 422 2.66 8.85 -6.83
C ASN A 422 4.19 8.92 -7.02
N ILE A 423 4.83 9.85 -6.32
CA ILE A 423 6.28 10.08 -6.43
C ILE A 423 7.15 8.90 -5.99
N GLN A 424 6.64 7.97 -5.20
CA GLN A 424 7.37 6.81 -4.71
C GLN A 424 7.28 5.63 -5.67
N GLY A 425 6.16 5.46 -6.34
CA GLY A 425 5.93 4.38 -7.28
C GLY A 425 4.72 4.63 -8.17
N LEU A 426 4.71 3.95 -9.29
CA LEU A 426 3.64 3.97 -10.29
C LEU A 426 3.35 2.55 -10.73
N PHE A 427 2.09 2.18 -10.70
CA PHE A 427 1.57 1.00 -11.40
C PHE A 427 0.23 1.35 -12.02
N LEU A 428 0.22 1.47 -13.32
CA LEU A 428 -0.97 1.72 -14.15
C LEU A 428 -1.01 0.63 -15.21
N PRO A 429 -1.78 -0.44 -15.00
CA PRO A 429 -1.89 -1.52 -15.99
C PRO A 429 -2.68 -1.05 -17.21
N GLY A 430 -2.28 -1.53 -18.39
CA GLY A 430 -2.89 -1.14 -19.65
C GLY A 430 -4.36 -1.57 -19.81
N TYR A 431 -4.80 -2.49 -18.97
CA TYR A 431 -6.19 -2.94 -18.90
C TYR A 431 -7.07 -2.11 -17.94
N PHE A 432 -6.51 -1.10 -17.29
CA PHE A 432 -7.23 -0.21 -16.39
C PHE A 432 -7.55 1.11 -17.08
N PRO A 433 -8.78 1.64 -17.00
CA PRO A 433 -9.16 2.86 -17.71
C PRO A 433 -8.61 4.12 -17.01
N TYR A 434 -7.28 4.23 -16.91
CA TYR A 434 -6.61 5.46 -16.48
C TYR A 434 -6.43 6.48 -17.61
N TYR A 435 -6.75 6.09 -18.83
CA TYR A 435 -6.89 6.93 -20.02
C TYR A 435 -8.25 6.67 -20.67
N PRO A 436 -8.81 7.60 -21.47
CA PRO A 436 -10.15 7.46 -22.03
C PRO A 436 -10.27 6.27 -22.99
N HIS A 437 -11.23 5.39 -22.75
CA HIS A 437 -11.62 4.33 -23.67
C HIS A 437 -12.91 4.71 -24.37
N SER A 438 -13.06 4.39 -25.66
CA SER A 438 -14.30 4.63 -26.43
C SER A 438 -15.43 3.76 -25.90
N GLY A 439 -16.63 4.32 -25.83
CA GLY A 439 -17.84 3.67 -25.33
C GLY A 439 -18.03 3.78 -23.81
N SER A 440 -19.18 3.33 -23.35
CA SER A 440 -19.50 3.23 -21.93
C SER A 440 -19.35 1.79 -21.48
N LEU A 441 -18.19 1.47 -20.89
CA LEU A 441 -17.83 0.11 -20.49
C LEU A 441 -17.99 -0.03 -18.96
N PRO A 442 -18.45 -1.19 -18.45
CA PRO A 442 -18.52 -1.42 -17.02
C PRO A 442 -17.10 -1.51 -16.43
N VAL A 443 -16.80 -0.70 -15.41
CA VAL A 443 -15.44 -0.67 -14.82
C VAL A 443 -15.31 -1.66 -13.68
N TYR A 444 -16.37 -1.98 -12.98
CA TYR A 444 -16.34 -2.83 -11.81
C TYR A 444 -17.28 -4.03 -11.93
N ASN A 445 -16.77 -5.22 -11.68
CA ASN A 445 -17.55 -6.44 -11.61
C ASN A 445 -18.07 -6.62 -10.17
N MET A 446 -19.40 -6.49 -10.01
CA MET A 446 -20.04 -6.60 -8.70
C MET A 446 -20.01 -8.03 -8.14
N GLU A 447 -20.09 -9.05 -9.01
CA GLU A 447 -20.09 -10.45 -8.60
C GLU A 447 -18.71 -10.88 -8.09
N MET A 448 -17.65 -10.50 -8.82
CA MET A 448 -16.28 -10.85 -8.46
C MET A 448 -15.63 -9.86 -7.49
N GLY A 449 -16.24 -8.68 -7.29
CA GLY A 449 -15.67 -7.63 -6.43
C GLY A 449 -14.38 -7.01 -6.96
N GLU A 450 -14.17 -7.03 -8.29
CA GLU A 450 -12.93 -6.58 -8.92
C GLU A 450 -13.16 -5.66 -10.13
N ILE A 451 -12.11 -4.95 -10.55
CA ILE A 451 -12.15 -4.13 -11.77
C ILE A 451 -12.07 -5.02 -13.00
N TYR A 452 -12.95 -4.76 -13.96
CA TYR A 452 -12.86 -5.39 -15.28
C TYR A 452 -11.54 -5.04 -15.97
N ARG A 453 -11.04 -5.99 -16.75
CA ARG A 453 -9.83 -5.81 -17.58
C ARG A 453 -10.22 -5.37 -18.96
N PHE A 454 -9.90 -4.12 -19.27
CA PHE A 454 -10.15 -3.57 -20.60
C PHE A 454 -8.91 -3.65 -21.47
N MET A 455 -9.05 -4.21 -22.64
CA MET A 455 -8.09 -4.07 -23.72
C MET A 455 -8.78 -3.42 -24.91
N LEU A 456 -8.02 -2.69 -25.69
CA LEU A 456 -8.51 -2.20 -26.96
C LEU A 456 -8.67 -3.38 -27.91
N ASP A 457 -9.69 -3.35 -28.78
CA ASP A 457 -9.98 -4.45 -29.70
C ASP A 457 -8.86 -4.65 -30.73
N GLU A 458 -8.21 -3.55 -31.11
CA GLU A 458 -7.12 -3.54 -32.08
C GLU A 458 -5.90 -2.77 -31.52
N PRO A 459 -4.66 -3.15 -31.92
CA PRO A 459 -3.46 -2.42 -31.56
C PRO A 459 -3.54 -0.97 -32.04
N THR A 460 -3.63 -0.04 -31.09
CA THR A 460 -3.74 1.40 -31.31
C THR A 460 -2.40 2.06 -31.08
N HIS A 461 -2.09 3.11 -31.82
CA HIS A 461 -0.86 3.86 -31.68
C HIS A 461 -0.88 4.73 -30.40
N PHE A 462 0.18 4.63 -29.60
CA PHE A 462 0.38 5.42 -28.39
C PHE A 462 1.69 6.18 -28.44
N LYS A 463 1.63 7.44 -28.05
CA LYS A 463 2.77 8.27 -27.69
C LYS A 463 2.60 8.70 -26.25
N VAL A 464 3.52 8.28 -25.37
CA VAL A 464 3.40 8.48 -23.91
C VAL A 464 4.63 9.16 -23.37
N LYS A 465 4.42 10.28 -22.68
CA LYS A 465 5.46 11.00 -21.95
C LYS A 465 5.11 11.08 -20.48
N VAL A 466 6.01 10.56 -19.62
CA VAL A 466 5.78 10.52 -18.17
C VAL A 466 6.77 11.46 -17.47
N ASN A 467 6.25 12.54 -16.91
CA ASN A 467 7.00 13.47 -16.06
C ASN A 467 7.05 12.92 -14.63
N SER A 468 8.08 12.15 -14.33
CA SER A 468 8.33 11.53 -13.02
C SER A 468 9.79 11.71 -12.62
N SER A 469 10.04 11.77 -11.29
CA SER A 469 11.40 11.72 -10.73
C SER A 469 11.99 10.30 -10.77
N GLN A 470 11.14 9.29 -10.96
CA GLN A 470 11.51 7.89 -11.07
C GLN A 470 11.76 7.50 -12.53
N THR A 471 12.55 6.45 -12.73
CA THR A 471 12.59 5.75 -14.03
C THR A 471 11.28 5.01 -14.19
N VAL A 472 10.63 5.20 -15.32
CA VAL A 472 9.40 4.51 -15.71
C VAL A 472 9.74 3.45 -16.73
N TYR A 473 9.05 2.33 -16.69
CA TYR A 473 9.13 1.25 -17.68
C TYR A 473 7.75 1.01 -18.29
N SER A 474 7.74 0.56 -19.52
CA SER A 474 6.53 0.22 -20.29
C SER A 474 6.77 -0.98 -21.21
N GLY A 475 5.69 -1.58 -21.71
CA GLY A 475 5.73 -2.54 -22.81
C GLY A 475 6.01 -1.91 -24.18
N LEU A 476 5.81 -0.59 -24.32
CA LEU A 476 6.13 0.15 -25.54
C LEU A 476 7.64 0.37 -25.69
N GLU A 477 8.07 0.68 -26.91
CA GLU A 477 9.44 1.05 -27.21
C GLU A 477 9.80 2.40 -26.55
N GLN A 478 10.95 2.46 -25.91
CA GLN A 478 11.43 3.66 -25.24
C GLN A 478 12.13 4.58 -26.25
N THR A 479 11.59 5.76 -26.52
CA THR A 479 12.13 6.75 -27.47
C THR A 479 12.94 7.85 -26.78
N GLY A 480 12.79 7.98 -25.46
CA GLY A 480 13.49 8.96 -24.65
C GLY A 480 13.40 8.67 -23.16
N LYS A 481 13.88 9.59 -22.30
CA LYS A 481 13.76 9.41 -20.86
C LYS A 481 12.29 9.48 -20.43
N ASN A 482 11.73 8.36 -20.02
CA ASN A 482 10.31 8.20 -19.68
C ASN A 482 9.37 8.61 -20.85
N GLU A 483 9.82 8.44 -22.09
CA GLU A 483 9.06 8.65 -23.30
C GLU A 483 8.98 7.33 -24.07
N PHE A 484 7.78 6.97 -24.49
CA PHE A 484 7.47 5.68 -25.11
C PHE A 484 6.56 5.87 -26.31
N GLU A 485 6.75 5.07 -27.34
CA GLU A 485 5.95 5.13 -28.57
C GLU A 485 5.79 3.73 -29.17
N GLY A 486 4.63 3.45 -29.78
CA GLY A 486 4.35 2.19 -30.45
C GLY A 486 2.87 1.85 -30.45
N SER A 487 2.52 0.73 -31.08
CA SER A 487 1.14 0.23 -31.14
C SER A 487 0.97 -0.93 -30.18
N THR A 488 -0.17 -0.96 -29.47
CA THR A 488 -0.53 -2.01 -28.51
C THR A 488 -2.02 -1.95 -28.20
N THR A 489 -2.55 -3.03 -27.62
CA THR A 489 -3.93 -3.10 -27.13
C THR A 489 -4.14 -2.47 -25.76
N GLY A 490 -3.11 -1.88 -25.18
CA GLY A 490 -3.15 -1.16 -23.91
C GLY A 490 -1.74 -0.78 -23.42
N VAL A 491 -1.62 0.25 -22.60
CA VAL A 491 -0.33 0.75 -22.13
C VAL A 491 -0.17 0.52 -20.63
N THR A 492 0.78 -0.33 -20.25
CA THR A 492 1.18 -0.50 -18.84
C THR A 492 2.39 0.39 -18.53
N LEU A 493 2.31 1.07 -17.39
CA LEU A 493 3.38 1.91 -16.84
C LEU A 493 3.73 1.46 -15.43
N VAL A 494 5.01 1.18 -15.19
CA VAL A 494 5.51 0.81 -13.85
C VAL A 494 6.72 1.66 -13.47
N SER A 495 6.79 2.03 -12.19
CA SER A 495 8.00 2.66 -11.61
C SER A 495 8.06 2.39 -10.10
N GLY A 496 9.23 2.63 -9.52
CA GLY A 496 9.51 2.38 -8.11
C GLY A 496 10.89 1.77 -7.94
N LEU A 497 10.96 0.62 -7.29
CA LEU A 497 12.17 -0.18 -7.14
C LEU A 497 12.23 -1.25 -8.25
N TYR A 498 12.15 -0.79 -9.49
CA TYR A 498 12.24 -1.63 -10.69
C TYR A 498 13.58 -1.50 -11.36
N ASP A 499 14.00 -2.58 -12.01
CA ASP A 499 15.14 -2.65 -12.91
C ASP A 499 14.76 -3.45 -14.16
N CYS A 500 15.63 -3.53 -15.16
CA CYS A 500 15.39 -4.30 -16.36
C CYS A 500 16.59 -5.18 -16.69
N TYR A 501 16.29 -6.34 -17.28
CA TYR A 501 17.25 -7.30 -17.79
C TYR A 501 16.83 -7.70 -19.20
N GLU A 502 17.76 -7.69 -20.13
CA GLU A 502 17.50 -8.05 -21.52
C GLU A 502 18.31 -9.30 -21.91
N LYS A 503 17.65 -10.26 -22.52
CA LYS A 503 18.27 -11.47 -23.05
C LYS A 503 17.53 -11.93 -24.30
N ASP A 504 18.29 -12.27 -25.35
CA ASP A 504 17.76 -12.82 -26.61
C ASP A 504 16.64 -11.97 -27.25
N GLY A 505 16.75 -10.63 -27.19
CA GLY A 505 15.80 -9.69 -27.74
C GLY A 505 14.50 -9.54 -26.95
N VAL A 506 14.39 -10.14 -25.75
CA VAL A 506 13.29 -9.94 -24.83
C VAL A 506 13.77 -9.20 -23.59
N LYS A 507 13.05 -8.12 -23.24
CA LYS A 507 13.28 -7.30 -22.06
C LYS A 507 12.40 -7.77 -20.92
N MET A 508 12.99 -8.05 -19.77
CA MET A 508 12.27 -8.29 -18.52
C MET A 508 12.38 -7.06 -17.61
N VAL A 509 11.26 -6.51 -17.20
CA VAL A 509 11.15 -5.47 -16.19
C VAL A 509 10.69 -6.12 -14.89
N TYR A 510 11.40 -5.91 -13.80
CA TYR A 510 11.17 -6.65 -12.55
C TYR A 510 11.43 -5.80 -11.32
N PRO A 511 10.75 -6.12 -10.17
CA PRO A 511 11.04 -5.49 -8.89
C PRO A 511 12.42 -5.87 -8.36
N TYR A 512 13.23 -4.88 -8.02
CA TYR A 512 14.64 -5.07 -7.61
C TYR A 512 14.80 -5.84 -6.30
N LEU A 513 13.89 -5.62 -5.34
CA LEU A 513 13.94 -6.28 -4.03
C LEU A 513 13.44 -7.73 -4.06
N HIS A 514 12.91 -8.16 -5.18
CA HIS A 514 12.49 -9.53 -5.38
C HIS A 514 13.69 -10.48 -5.31
N PHE A 515 13.63 -11.51 -4.46
CA PHE A 515 14.78 -12.38 -4.20
C PHE A 515 15.35 -13.01 -5.46
N TYR A 516 14.49 -13.59 -6.29
CA TYR A 516 14.92 -14.29 -7.51
C TYR A 516 15.34 -13.33 -8.62
N CYS A 517 14.61 -12.24 -8.80
CA CYS A 517 14.91 -11.27 -9.86
C CYS A 517 16.11 -10.38 -9.55
N GLY A 518 16.43 -10.19 -8.28
CA GLY A 518 17.53 -9.32 -7.86
C GLY A 518 18.93 -9.84 -8.13
N GLN A 519 19.13 -11.17 -8.23
CA GLN A 519 20.45 -11.79 -8.47
C GLN A 519 20.60 -12.16 -9.95
N GLU A 520 21.72 -11.77 -10.60
CA GLU A 520 21.96 -12.00 -12.02
C GLU A 520 21.80 -13.47 -12.43
N LYS A 521 22.39 -14.38 -11.66
CA LYS A 521 22.31 -15.83 -11.90
C LYS A 521 20.88 -16.36 -11.79
N GLN A 522 20.09 -15.81 -10.87
CA GLN A 522 18.70 -16.21 -10.69
C GLN A 522 17.81 -15.61 -11.76
N ARG A 523 18.05 -14.35 -12.18
CA ARG A 523 17.38 -13.74 -13.33
C ARG A 523 17.56 -14.56 -14.58
N ALA A 524 18.79 -14.97 -14.88
CA ALA A 524 19.07 -15.81 -16.05
C ALA A 524 18.30 -17.12 -16.00
N LYS A 525 18.29 -17.82 -14.87
CA LYS A 525 17.53 -19.07 -14.69
C LYS A 525 16.02 -18.86 -14.80
N PHE A 526 15.51 -17.81 -14.16
CA PHE A 526 14.09 -17.47 -14.22
C PHE A 526 13.67 -17.16 -15.65
N PHE A 527 14.48 -16.38 -16.37
CA PHE A 527 14.24 -16.02 -17.74
C PHE A 527 14.30 -17.24 -18.68
N ASP A 528 15.29 -18.12 -18.51
CA ASP A 528 15.41 -19.36 -19.28
C ASP A 528 14.23 -20.29 -19.03
N LYS A 529 13.78 -20.43 -17.78
CA LYS A 529 12.60 -21.20 -17.42
C LYS A 529 11.33 -20.62 -18.04
N TYR A 530 11.16 -19.30 -17.96
CA TYR A 530 9.98 -18.61 -18.52
C TYR A 530 9.87 -18.80 -20.05
N ARG A 531 11.00 -18.83 -20.76
CA ARG A 531 11.05 -19.14 -22.20
C ARG A 531 10.87 -20.62 -22.52
N SER A 532 11.39 -21.52 -21.68
CA SER A 532 11.30 -22.96 -21.92
C SER A 532 9.91 -23.56 -21.73
N THR A 533 9.00 -22.83 -21.10
CA THR A 533 7.62 -23.30 -20.85
C THR A 533 6.67 -23.11 -22.03
N GLU A 534 7.16 -22.70 -23.20
CA GLU A 534 6.37 -22.43 -24.45
C GLU A 534 5.23 -21.39 -24.22
N THR A 535 5.25 -20.70 -23.08
CA THR A 535 4.20 -19.74 -22.68
C THR A 535 4.42 -18.34 -23.21
N LEU A 536 5.59 -18.06 -23.79
CA LEU A 536 5.91 -16.77 -24.37
C LEU A 536 5.74 -16.84 -25.90
N PRO A 537 4.69 -16.24 -26.45
CA PRO A 537 4.54 -16.08 -27.88
C PRO A 537 5.72 -15.33 -28.51
N ASP A 538 6.07 -15.63 -29.74
CA ASP A 538 7.24 -15.06 -30.46
C ASP A 538 7.15 -13.52 -30.63
N ASN A 539 5.94 -12.94 -30.57
CA ASN A 539 5.70 -11.51 -30.70
C ASN A 539 5.98 -10.75 -29.39
N ILE A 540 6.12 -11.43 -28.24
CA ILE A 540 6.37 -10.77 -26.96
C ILE A 540 7.82 -10.31 -26.85
N LYS A 541 8.02 -9.00 -26.78
CA LYS A 541 9.33 -8.34 -26.64
C LYS A 541 9.62 -7.85 -25.24
N THR A 542 8.60 -7.67 -24.41
CA THR A 542 8.75 -7.19 -23.04
C THR A 542 7.89 -8.01 -22.09
N VAL A 543 8.47 -8.38 -20.96
CA VAL A 543 7.76 -8.99 -19.82
C VAL A 543 7.89 -8.05 -18.62
N ILE A 544 6.76 -7.63 -18.08
CA ILE A 544 6.71 -6.78 -16.88
C ILE A 544 6.26 -7.64 -15.71
N ILE A 545 7.16 -7.89 -14.76
CA ILE A 545 6.84 -8.59 -13.53
C ILE A 545 6.24 -7.62 -12.54
N ILE A 546 5.05 -7.90 -12.08
CA ILE A 546 4.36 -7.11 -11.06
C ILE A 546 4.22 -7.95 -9.79
N PRO A 547 4.24 -7.31 -8.62
CA PRO A 547 3.89 -8.00 -7.40
C PRO A 547 2.41 -8.39 -7.42
N SER A 548 2.05 -9.37 -6.62
CA SER A 548 0.68 -9.82 -6.43
C SER A 548 -0.16 -8.74 -5.72
N ILE A 549 -0.45 -7.64 -6.41
CA ILE A 549 -1.24 -6.51 -5.90
C ILE A 549 -2.74 -6.80 -5.97
N GLU A 550 -3.12 -7.66 -6.87
CA GLU A 550 -4.50 -8.06 -7.03
C GLU A 550 -4.85 -9.05 -5.92
N SER A 551 -5.18 -8.50 -4.78
CA SER A 551 -5.55 -9.25 -3.59
C SER A 551 -6.93 -9.88 -3.71
N ASN A 552 -7.72 -9.51 -4.68
CA ASN A 552 -9.09 -9.96 -4.80
C ASN A 552 -9.26 -10.81 -6.06
N GLY A 553 -8.97 -12.10 -5.94
CA GLY A 553 -9.55 -13.13 -6.79
C GLY A 553 -9.15 -13.19 -8.27
N GLY A 554 -8.30 -12.29 -8.73
CA GLY A 554 -7.90 -12.26 -10.14
C GLY A 554 -7.23 -13.56 -10.60
N TYR A 555 -8.00 -14.39 -11.23
CA TYR A 555 -7.67 -15.75 -11.67
C TYR A 555 -6.52 -15.84 -12.67
N THR A 556 -6.02 -14.74 -13.19
CA THR A 556 -4.99 -14.81 -14.21
C THR A 556 -3.70 -14.22 -13.70
N GLY A 557 -2.72 -15.07 -13.50
CA GLY A 557 -1.36 -14.70 -13.16
C GLY A 557 -0.69 -13.82 -14.20
N TYR A 558 -1.34 -13.57 -15.37
CA TYR A 558 -0.78 -12.73 -16.42
C TYR A 558 -1.87 -12.02 -17.23
N CYS A 559 -1.45 -10.93 -17.87
CA CYS A 559 -2.24 -10.23 -18.88
C CYS A 559 -1.36 -9.98 -20.10
N GLN A 560 -1.74 -10.56 -21.24
CA GLN A 560 -1.00 -10.45 -22.49
C GLN A 560 -1.60 -9.32 -23.33
N PHE A 561 -0.75 -8.41 -23.75
CA PHE A 561 -1.03 -7.41 -24.77
C PHE A 561 -0.44 -7.85 -26.11
N ASP A 562 -0.61 -7.05 -27.14
CA ASP A 562 -0.14 -7.41 -28.48
C ASP A 562 1.36 -7.77 -28.53
N ASN A 563 2.22 -6.99 -27.88
CA ASN A 563 3.67 -7.13 -27.99
C ASN A 563 4.40 -7.25 -26.63
N TYR A 564 3.66 -7.30 -25.53
CA TYR A 564 4.23 -7.46 -24.19
C TYR A 564 3.29 -8.20 -23.24
N LEU A 565 3.87 -8.67 -22.14
CA LEU A 565 3.18 -9.42 -21.11
C LEU A 565 3.37 -8.74 -19.76
N VAL A 566 2.30 -8.60 -18.99
CA VAL A 566 2.33 -8.26 -17.57
C VAL A 566 2.07 -9.55 -16.80
N SER A 567 3.03 -9.97 -16.01
CA SER A 567 2.95 -11.21 -15.25
C SER A 567 2.99 -10.94 -13.77
N LYS A 568 2.05 -11.53 -13.06
CA LYS A 568 2.13 -11.74 -11.64
C LYS A 568 3.18 -12.82 -11.40
N GLU A 569 3.96 -12.68 -10.34
CA GLU A 569 4.88 -13.75 -10.02
C GLU A 569 4.13 -15.02 -9.62
N ILE A 570 4.12 -15.97 -10.52
CA ILE A 570 3.42 -17.24 -10.35
C ILE A 570 4.24 -18.24 -9.53
N LEU A 571 5.54 -17.97 -9.32
CA LEU A 571 6.47 -18.94 -8.78
C LEU A 571 7.01 -18.46 -7.43
N GLN A 572 6.27 -18.71 -6.35
CA GLN A 572 6.91 -19.06 -5.10
C GLN A 572 7.63 -20.39 -5.34
N ILE A 573 8.86 -20.30 -5.83
CA ILE A 573 9.69 -21.48 -5.93
C ILE A 573 10.31 -21.66 -4.55
N ASP A 574 9.73 -22.59 -3.81
CA ASP A 574 10.30 -23.12 -2.61
C ASP A 574 11.72 -23.66 -2.89
N GLU A 575 12.68 -23.48 -1.98
CA GLU A 575 14.03 -24.03 -2.14
C GLU A 575 14.04 -25.57 -2.19
N ASP A 576 13.06 -26.22 -1.60
CA ASP A 576 12.82 -27.67 -1.75
C ASP A 576 12.46 -28.05 -3.19
N TYR A 577 12.03 -27.08 -4.00
CA TYR A 577 11.79 -27.20 -5.44
C TYR A 577 13.00 -26.99 -6.32
N LYS A 578 14.13 -26.53 -5.78
CA LYS A 578 15.36 -26.35 -6.59
C LYS A 578 15.82 -27.62 -7.28
N ASN A 579 15.36 -28.76 -6.81
CA ASN A 579 15.69 -30.09 -7.38
C ASN A 579 14.52 -30.75 -8.14
N GLN A 580 13.31 -30.17 -8.12
CA GLN A 580 12.15 -30.74 -8.76
C GLN A 580 11.46 -29.66 -9.60
N SER A 581 11.78 -29.59 -10.88
CA SER A 581 11.02 -28.77 -11.83
C SER A 581 9.61 -29.36 -11.97
N ILE A 582 8.61 -28.80 -11.26
CA ILE A 582 7.23 -29.16 -11.52
C ILE A 582 6.76 -28.39 -12.74
N GLU A 583 6.30 -29.12 -13.69
CA GLU A 583 5.74 -28.58 -14.91
C GLU A 583 4.44 -27.81 -14.59
N PRO A 584 4.18 -26.67 -15.27
CA PRO A 584 3.04 -25.81 -15.00
C PRO A 584 1.68 -26.56 -14.96
N TRP A 585 1.52 -27.57 -15.81
CA TRP A 585 0.28 -28.37 -15.85
C TRP A 585 0.09 -29.32 -14.66
N LYS A 586 1.11 -29.50 -13.79
CA LYS A 586 1.03 -30.28 -12.55
C LYS A 586 0.79 -29.43 -11.31
N PHE A 587 0.74 -28.12 -11.46
CA PHE A 587 0.77 -27.20 -10.33
C PHE A 587 -0.42 -27.38 -9.37
N ASP A 588 -1.63 -27.61 -9.88
CA ASP A 588 -2.81 -27.82 -9.04
C ASP A 588 -2.72 -29.11 -8.23
N VAL A 589 -2.23 -30.20 -8.86
CA VAL A 589 -1.98 -31.45 -8.12
C VAL A 589 -0.97 -31.24 -7.01
N TYR A 590 0.05 -30.44 -7.30
CA TYR A 590 1.08 -30.14 -6.33
C TYR A 590 0.56 -29.29 -5.16
N GLN A 591 -0.15 -28.20 -5.42
CA GLN A 591 -0.70 -27.37 -4.34
C GLN A 591 -1.60 -28.21 -3.43
N ASN A 592 -2.49 -29.00 -4.02
CA ASN A 592 -3.37 -29.85 -3.28
C ASN A 592 -2.61 -30.94 -2.47
N TYR A 593 -1.60 -31.56 -3.09
CA TYR A 593 -0.72 -32.52 -2.43
C TYR A 593 0.00 -31.90 -1.24
N MET A 594 0.65 -30.76 -1.40
CA MET A 594 1.43 -30.12 -0.33
C MET A 594 0.54 -29.63 0.81
N ASN A 595 -0.59 -29.01 0.50
CA ASN A 595 -1.54 -28.54 1.51
C ASN A 595 -2.10 -29.71 2.33
N TYR A 596 -2.38 -30.83 1.69
CA TYR A 596 -2.93 -32.00 2.34
C TYR A 596 -1.87 -32.83 3.08
N ALA A 597 -0.72 -33.12 2.47
CA ALA A 597 0.34 -33.94 3.05
C ALA A 597 1.01 -33.25 4.24
N ASN A 598 1.27 -31.93 4.15
CA ASN A 598 1.92 -31.13 5.19
C ASN A 598 0.91 -30.41 6.11
N GLY A 599 -0.37 -30.44 5.77
CA GLY A 599 -1.42 -29.83 6.57
C GLY A 599 -1.63 -30.52 7.92
N ASN A 600 -1.99 -29.74 8.94
CA ASN A 600 -2.48 -30.30 10.20
C ASN A 600 -3.89 -30.92 9.99
N GLU A 601 -4.39 -31.61 11.01
CA GLU A 601 -5.71 -32.28 10.92
C GLU A 601 -6.84 -31.32 10.55
N SER A 602 -6.83 -30.10 11.11
CA SER A 602 -7.83 -29.05 10.79
C SER A 602 -7.77 -28.63 9.31
N THR A 603 -6.58 -28.55 8.72
CA THR A 603 -6.40 -28.22 7.29
C THR A 603 -6.93 -29.34 6.41
N ARG A 604 -6.65 -30.59 6.75
CA ARG A 604 -7.17 -31.76 6.02
C ARG A 604 -8.68 -31.88 6.11
N GLU A 605 -9.24 -31.63 7.29
CA GLU A 605 -10.69 -31.64 7.52
C GLU A 605 -11.36 -30.53 6.69
N PHE A 606 -10.83 -29.32 6.71
CA PHE A 606 -11.29 -28.21 5.87
C PHE A 606 -11.23 -28.54 4.37
N MET A 607 -10.16 -29.17 3.89
CA MET A 607 -10.06 -29.59 2.49
C MET A 607 -11.06 -30.69 2.14
N ARG A 608 -11.34 -31.63 3.05
CA ARG A 608 -12.34 -32.67 2.84
C ARG A 608 -13.75 -32.10 2.80
N GLU A 609 -14.08 -31.16 3.68
CA GLU A 609 -15.38 -30.49 3.70
C GLU A 609 -15.64 -29.72 2.42
N ASN A 610 -14.72 -28.84 2.02
CA ASN A 610 -14.88 -28.04 0.81
C ASN A 610 -14.74 -28.86 -0.48
N GLY A 611 -13.93 -29.91 -0.50
CA GLY A 611 -13.78 -30.79 -1.65
C GLY A 611 -14.93 -31.79 -1.81
N SER A 612 -15.95 -31.76 -0.97
CA SER A 612 -17.17 -32.57 -1.12
C SER A 612 -18.18 -31.98 -2.11
N GLU A 613 -18.07 -30.66 -2.40
CA GLU A 613 -18.97 -29.93 -3.29
C GLU A 613 -18.32 -29.63 -4.65
N GLU A 614 -19.05 -29.86 -5.73
CA GLU A 614 -18.61 -29.55 -7.11
C GLU A 614 -18.46 -28.04 -7.28
N GLY A 615 -17.34 -27.61 -7.89
CA GLY A 615 -17.01 -26.20 -8.09
C GLY A 615 -15.87 -25.67 -7.21
N TYR A 616 -15.46 -26.39 -6.18
CA TYR A 616 -14.25 -26.03 -5.43
C TYR A 616 -12.98 -26.60 -6.08
N SER A 617 -11.88 -25.84 -6.03
CA SER A 617 -10.58 -26.23 -6.62
C SER A 617 -10.01 -27.54 -6.02
N THR A 618 -10.48 -27.96 -4.87
CA THR A 618 -10.09 -29.18 -4.17
C THR A 618 -11.00 -30.37 -4.49
N TYR A 619 -12.08 -30.18 -5.26
CA TYR A 619 -13.07 -31.23 -5.50
C TYR A 619 -12.46 -32.47 -6.17
N ASP A 620 -11.85 -32.31 -7.32
CA ASP A 620 -11.26 -33.46 -8.06
C ASP A 620 -10.18 -34.17 -7.24
N PHE A 621 -9.39 -33.41 -6.46
CA PHE A 621 -8.39 -33.94 -5.56
C PHE A 621 -9.00 -34.80 -4.45
N ILE A 622 -10.04 -34.33 -3.78
CA ILE A 622 -10.73 -35.11 -2.71
C ILE A 622 -11.48 -36.32 -3.27
N GLN A 623 -12.11 -36.16 -4.46
CA GLN A 623 -12.73 -37.30 -5.14
C GLN A 623 -11.71 -38.38 -5.50
N TYR A 624 -10.50 -37.95 -5.95
CA TYR A 624 -9.41 -38.88 -6.23
C TYR A 624 -8.92 -39.60 -4.98
N ILE A 625 -8.72 -38.91 -3.87
CA ILE A 625 -8.36 -39.51 -2.56
C ILE A 625 -9.41 -40.50 -2.11
N ASN A 626 -10.69 -40.16 -2.21
CA ASN A 626 -11.81 -41.03 -1.78
C ASN A 626 -11.89 -42.29 -2.65
N ARG A 627 -11.54 -42.21 -3.92
CA ARG A 627 -11.60 -43.35 -4.86
C ARG A 627 -10.40 -44.29 -4.73
N VAL A 628 -9.20 -43.72 -4.59
CA VAL A 628 -7.93 -44.48 -4.59
C VAL A 628 -7.51 -44.90 -3.17
N GLY A 629 -7.96 -44.20 -2.16
CA GLY A 629 -7.45 -44.27 -0.79
C GLY A 629 -6.31 -43.30 -0.51
N GLU A 630 -6.30 -42.70 0.65
CA GLU A 630 -5.42 -41.57 1.01
C GLU A 630 -3.92 -41.89 0.81
N GLU A 631 -3.45 -43.01 1.37
CA GLU A 631 -2.02 -43.38 1.31
C GLU A 631 -1.56 -43.66 -0.14
N GLU A 632 -2.34 -44.41 -0.90
CA GLU A 632 -2.02 -44.73 -2.29
C GLU A 632 -2.14 -43.48 -3.19
N ALA A 633 -3.15 -42.63 -2.97
CA ALA A 633 -3.32 -41.38 -3.70
C ALA A 633 -2.12 -40.46 -3.51
N LEU A 634 -1.68 -40.21 -2.29
CA LEU A 634 -0.50 -39.39 -2.00
C LEU A 634 0.78 -39.98 -2.62
N LYS A 635 0.93 -41.28 -2.63
CA LYS A 635 2.05 -41.97 -3.27
C LYS A 635 2.04 -41.80 -4.79
N ARG A 636 0.87 -41.95 -5.43
CA ARG A 636 0.72 -41.75 -6.89
C ARG A 636 0.94 -40.29 -7.27
N MET A 637 0.43 -39.35 -6.49
CA MET A 637 0.68 -37.92 -6.70
C MET A 637 2.17 -37.60 -6.59
N SER A 638 2.85 -38.09 -5.57
CA SER A 638 4.29 -37.91 -5.41
C SER A 638 5.06 -38.47 -6.61
N LYS A 639 4.68 -39.65 -7.13
CA LYS A 639 5.30 -40.25 -8.31
C LYS A 639 5.04 -39.39 -9.56
N TYR A 640 3.80 -38.95 -9.78
CA TYR A 640 3.41 -38.08 -10.91
C TYR A 640 4.18 -36.75 -10.88
N LEU A 641 4.29 -36.14 -9.71
CA LEU A 641 5.01 -34.87 -9.55
C LEU A 641 6.53 -35.01 -9.82
N ASN A 642 7.10 -36.16 -9.55
CA ASN A 642 8.53 -36.43 -9.74
C ASN A 642 8.87 -37.00 -11.14
N ASP A 643 7.90 -37.38 -11.94
CA ASP A 643 8.13 -37.94 -13.29
C ASP A 643 8.03 -36.85 -14.36
N HIS A 644 9.16 -36.28 -14.74
CA HIS A 644 9.25 -35.23 -15.78
C HIS A 644 8.78 -35.66 -17.18
N ASN A 645 8.60 -36.96 -17.41
CA ASN A 645 8.10 -37.46 -18.69
C ASN A 645 6.57 -37.64 -18.68
N ASP A 646 5.93 -37.59 -17.54
CA ASP A 646 4.48 -37.70 -17.43
C ASP A 646 3.83 -36.35 -17.82
N ARG A 647 3.21 -36.33 -18.99
CA ARG A 647 2.58 -35.14 -19.59
C ARG A 647 1.05 -35.11 -19.42
N ARG A 648 0.48 -35.97 -18.60
CA ARG A 648 -0.95 -35.93 -18.31
C ARG A 648 -1.32 -34.58 -17.69
N THR A 649 -2.42 -34.04 -18.11
CA THR A 649 -3.03 -32.88 -17.46
C THR A 649 -3.56 -33.27 -16.08
N VAL A 650 -3.90 -32.30 -15.22
CA VAL A 650 -4.49 -32.52 -13.91
C VAL A 650 -5.75 -33.39 -14.00
N SER A 651 -6.62 -33.07 -14.96
CA SER A 651 -7.87 -33.81 -15.18
C SER A 651 -7.61 -35.24 -15.65
N GLU A 652 -6.64 -35.46 -16.53
CA GLU A 652 -6.24 -36.82 -16.99
C GLU A 652 -5.61 -37.60 -15.85
N PHE A 653 -4.79 -36.99 -15.01
CA PHE A 653 -4.19 -37.64 -13.85
C PHE A 653 -5.24 -38.05 -12.83
N TYR A 654 -6.17 -37.17 -12.48
CA TYR A 654 -7.24 -37.52 -11.54
C TYR A 654 -8.27 -38.48 -12.12
N ALA A 655 -8.47 -38.52 -13.43
CA ALA A 655 -9.34 -39.50 -14.08
C ALA A 655 -8.74 -40.92 -14.07
N ASP A 656 -7.41 -41.05 -14.04
CA ASP A 656 -6.68 -42.30 -14.08
C ASP A 656 -6.66 -42.95 -12.69
N ALA A 657 -7.64 -43.80 -12.41
CA ALA A 657 -7.83 -44.46 -11.12
C ALA A 657 -7.19 -45.86 -11.04
N ASP A 658 -6.70 -46.41 -12.17
CA ASP A 658 -6.18 -47.80 -12.26
C ASP A 658 -4.66 -47.89 -11.97
#